data_ac1b25b7975ef53a593036d409c8d57d
#
_entry.id   ac1b25b7975ef53a593036d409c8d57d
#
_cell.length_a   1.000
_cell.length_b   1.000
_cell.length_c   1.000
_cell.angle_alpha   90.00
_cell.angle_beta   90.00
_cell.angle_gamma   90.00
#
_symmetry.space_group_name_H-M   'P 1'
#
loop_
_entity.id
_entity.type
_entity.pdbx_description
1 polymer ?
#
loop_
_entity_poly.entity_id
_entity_poly.type
_entity_poly.pdbx_seq_one_letter_code
_entity_poly.pdbx_strand_id
1 'polypeptide(L)'
;MKYASYAAALLLCAPCLRADAQRIVDPSDIANIKQVSDPQISPDGKSVAYLVTTPVDAGKHKDSHIWLVRLSGTGKAAPFTMGAGADLSPRWSPDGGQIAFLSDRKNPLSDTKSSPFQFSIADAASRPDLATEEDRKPQDESDPGMQLWVISTQGGEATPLTDIPGGIKSFKWAPDGKSIAFVRRDTDTKAEREQKKKKNDQIAVNRDYKFDRLWSYDLASHEARVVTAAAVNVDDFDWSADGTRFLARVSPTPLINDYWRISKIVLLDAKSGATVKTIEEHAGYMQPRWSPDGRRVAFSRKTPKGNADIHVVYDLADGQQFTVEDHFPGTIRQLFWAPDSKSVLAQAVQGAHTLLIRVDATTGAVAPLAGTEGSEGAVTLSGDGATFAYLQESMRQAPEVWVNENGATRELTRTNPQVEGWKLGAEREVQWKSSKDGKTVFGVVLLPPEYQQGKRYPTIVHVHGGPEEAWATGWHGTWYDYGAMLASHGYVVLLPNPRGSDGQGPGFAEANYQDWGGGDYQDVMDGVDYLIAQGIADPGRLAVGGWSFGGFMTSWVVTHTDRFKAGMVGAGVTDLSSMATTTDISPSFQDGYFGPFAESRKLYDAHSPVRFIDQCHTPVLVLHGEADPRVPISQGEEFYNGLRFLGRDVAMVRYPREPHIFTEREHQIDSLGRILAWYESHLK
;
A
#
# COMPACT_ATOMS: atom_id res chain seq x y z
N MET A 1 -25.62 75.42 35.60
CA MET A 1 -26.12 74.43 34.65
C MET A 1 -25.11 73.34 34.51
N LYS A 2 -25.36 72.16 35.07
CA LYS A 2 -24.44 71.04 35.13
C LYS A 2 -24.79 70.05 33.98
N TYR A 3 -23.84 69.77 33.11
CA TYR A 3 -23.95 68.66 32.13
C TYR A 3 -23.31 67.41 32.72
N ALA A 4 -24.08 66.36 32.86
CA ALA A 4 -23.60 65.01 33.23
C ALA A 4 -23.39 64.26 31.96
N SER A 5 -22.12 63.74 31.74
CA SER A 5 -21.76 62.86 30.65
C SER A 5 -21.95 61.38 31.09
N TYR A 6 -22.83 60.68 30.40
CA TYR A 6 -22.95 59.21 30.52
C TYR A 6 -21.93 58.54 29.59
N ALA A 7 -20.94 57.82 30.15
CA ALA A 7 -20.08 56.91 29.41
C ALA A 7 -20.75 55.53 29.36
N ALA A 8 -21.18 55.11 28.18
CA ALA A 8 -21.66 53.76 27.94
C ALA A 8 -20.45 52.81 27.73
N ALA A 9 -20.25 51.90 28.67
CA ALA A 9 -19.27 50.81 28.52
C ALA A 9 -19.85 49.72 27.60
N LEU A 10 -19.34 49.60 26.38
CA LEU A 10 -19.56 48.44 25.51
C LEU A 10 -18.75 47.25 26.04
N LEU A 11 -19.42 46.29 26.67
CA LEU A 11 -18.88 44.95 26.90
C LEU A 11 -18.81 44.21 25.55
N LEU A 12 -17.65 44.12 24.99
CA LEU A 12 -17.34 43.18 23.91
C LEU A 12 -17.35 41.75 24.51
N CYS A 13 -18.47 41.04 24.36
CA CYS A 13 -18.47 39.58 24.49
C CYS A 13 -17.65 39.00 23.37
N ALA A 14 -16.40 38.62 23.63
CA ALA A 14 -15.66 37.67 22.78
C ALA A 14 -16.44 36.35 22.79
N PRO A 15 -16.74 35.75 21.63
CA PRO A 15 -17.26 34.39 21.62
C PRO A 15 -16.22 33.47 22.24
N CYS A 16 -16.52 32.94 23.43
CA CYS A 16 -15.83 31.75 23.92
C CYS A 16 -16.08 30.65 22.87
N LEU A 17 -15.10 30.42 22.03
CA LEU A 17 -14.98 29.17 21.30
C LEU A 17 -14.91 28.06 22.38
N ARG A 18 -16.05 27.42 22.64
CA ARG A 18 -16.08 26.15 23.35
C ARG A 18 -15.23 25.22 22.52
N ALA A 19 -14.06 24.87 23.02
CA ALA A 19 -13.38 23.65 22.55
C ALA A 19 -14.39 22.53 22.80
N ASP A 20 -14.94 21.96 21.73
CA ASP A 20 -15.77 20.77 21.84
C ASP A 20 -14.95 19.72 22.58
N ALA A 21 -15.56 19.10 23.60
CA ALA A 21 -14.87 18.09 24.40
C ALA A 21 -14.43 16.95 23.46
N GLN A 22 -13.14 16.65 23.44
CA GLN A 22 -12.61 15.54 22.66
C GLN A 22 -13.36 14.25 23.04
N ARG A 23 -13.70 13.44 22.05
CA ARG A 23 -14.45 12.19 22.20
C ARG A 23 -13.58 10.97 21.89
N ILE A 24 -13.96 9.84 22.45
CA ILE A 24 -13.36 8.54 22.18
C ILE A 24 -13.58 8.18 20.70
N VAL A 25 -12.61 7.49 20.12
CA VAL A 25 -12.62 7.08 18.71
C VAL A 25 -13.44 5.81 18.55
N ASP A 26 -14.50 5.88 17.77
CA ASP A 26 -15.37 4.73 17.44
C ASP A 26 -14.92 4.02 16.14
N PRO A 27 -15.29 2.74 15.92
CA PRO A 27 -15.03 2.03 14.66
C PRO A 27 -15.47 2.80 13.40
N SER A 28 -16.64 3.44 13.46
CA SER A 28 -17.16 4.24 12.35
C SER A 28 -16.34 5.50 12.06
N ASP A 29 -15.62 6.02 13.03
CA ASP A 29 -14.71 7.16 12.81
C ASP A 29 -13.58 6.80 11.89
N ILE A 30 -12.94 5.66 12.16
CA ILE A 30 -11.85 5.12 11.35
C ILE A 30 -12.31 4.84 9.92
N ALA A 31 -13.44 4.15 9.77
CA ALA A 31 -13.98 3.78 8.46
C ALA A 31 -14.48 5.00 7.64
N ASN A 32 -14.63 6.17 8.26
CA ASN A 32 -15.04 7.42 7.61
C ASN A 32 -13.88 8.38 7.31
N ILE A 33 -12.65 8.01 7.59
CA ILE A 33 -11.48 8.80 7.20
C ILE A 33 -11.38 8.84 5.67
N LYS A 34 -11.33 10.04 5.11
CA LYS A 34 -11.03 10.23 3.69
C LYS A 34 -9.56 9.95 3.44
N GLN A 35 -9.28 9.16 2.41
CA GLN A 35 -7.92 8.84 2.02
C GLN A 35 -7.38 9.93 1.09
N VAL A 36 -6.26 10.53 1.46
CA VAL A 36 -5.47 11.43 0.60
C VAL A 36 -4.32 10.61 0.02
N SER A 37 -4.11 10.68 -1.30
CA SER A 37 -3.10 9.86 -1.96
C SER A 37 -2.59 10.48 -3.27
N ASP A 38 -1.53 9.90 -3.83
CA ASP A 38 -0.96 10.18 -5.15
C ASP A 38 -0.73 11.68 -5.43
N PRO A 39 0.03 12.40 -4.56
CA PRO A 39 0.37 13.80 -4.81
C PRO A 39 1.26 13.95 -6.03
N GLN A 40 0.91 14.83 -6.95
CA GLN A 40 1.62 15.09 -8.21
C GLN A 40 1.87 16.58 -8.36
N ILE A 41 3.13 17.00 -8.20
CA ILE A 41 3.51 18.40 -8.44
C ILE A 41 3.60 18.68 -9.93
N SER A 42 3.16 19.87 -10.35
CA SER A 42 3.28 20.31 -11.74
C SER A 42 4.74 20.49 -12.17
N PRO A 43 5.07 20.31 -13.46
CA PRO A 43 6.44 20.51 -13.95
C PRO A 43 7.04 21.88 -13.60
N ASP A 44 6.22 22.94 -13.55
CA ASP A 44 6.63 24.29 -13.17
C ASP A 44 6.70 24.54 -11.65
N GLY A 45 6.41 23.53 -10.84
CA GLY A 45 6.47 23.59 -9.37
C GLY A 45 5.40 24.46 -8.71
N LYS A 46 4.33 24.86 -9.43
CA LYS A 46 3.36 25.84 -8.88
C LYS A 46 2.04 25.26 -8.43
N SER A 47 1.79 24.00 -8.68
CA SER A 47 0.53 23.33 -8.33
C SER A 47 0.75 21.88 -7.96
N VAL A 48 -0.10 21.35 -7.08
CA VAL A 48 -0.13 19.92 -6.75
C VAL A 48 -1.52 19.37 -7.01
N ALA A 49 -1.61 18.36 -7.87
CA ALA A 49 -2.80 17.52 -8.04
C ALA A 49 -2.67 16.30 -7.12
N TYR A 50 -3.76 15.85 -6.53
CA TYR A 50 -3.77 14.70 -5.63
C TYR A 50 -5.14 14.06 -5.59
N LEU A 51 -5.25 12.85 -5.06
CA LEU A 51 -6.51 12.14 -4.93
C LEU A 51 -7.11 12.31 -3.53
N VAL A 52 -8.42 12.47 -3.50
CA VAL A 52 -9.22 12.29 -2.28
C VAL A 52 -10.25 11.21 -2.56
N THR A 53 -10.16 10.12 -1.81
CA THR A 53 -11.14 9.03 -1.84
C THR A 53 -12.02 9.12 -0.60
N THR A 54 -13.32 9.29 -0.83
CA THR A 54 -14.33 9.32 0.24
C THR A 54 -14.87 7.90 0.45
N PRO A 55 -14.91 7.39 1.68
CA PRO A 55 -15.55 6.12 1.98
C PRO A 55 -17.02 6.11 1.57
N VAL A 56 -17.46 5.06 0.91
CA VAL A 56 -18.84 4.90 0.43
C VAL A 56 -19.45 3.61 0.97
N ASP A 57 -20.78 3.54 1.03
CA ASP A 57 -21.50 2.33 1.42
C ASP A 57 -21.28 1.20 0.41
N ALA A 58 -21.42 -0.03 0.88
CA ALA A 58 -21.29 -1.22 0.03
C ALA A 58 -22.19 -1.16 -1.21
N GLY A 59 -21.62 -1.54 -2.36
CA GLY A 59 -22.34 -1.54 -3.63
C GLY A 59 -22.43 -0.18 -4.33
N LYS A 60 -21.89 0.90 -3.74
CA LYS A 60 -21.70 2.17 -4.43
C LYS A 60 -20.32 2.21 -5.11
N HIS A 61 -20.22 2.96 -6.21
CA HIS A 61 -18.94 3.23 -6.86
C HIS A 61 -18.00 3.96 -5.90
N LYS A 62 -16.69 3.72 -6.04
CA LYS A 62 -15.67 4.49 -5.31
C LYS A 62 -15.83 5.97 -5.61
N ASP A 63 -15.90 6.78 -4.57
CA ASP A 63 -15.95 8.25 -4.67
C ASP A 63 -14.52 8.79 -4.55
N SER A 64 -13.77 8.72 -5.65
CA SER A 64 -12.38 9.18 -5.72
C SER A 64 -12.24 10.25 -6.79
N HIS A 65 -11.75 11.43 -6.40
CA HIS A 65 -11.63 12.58 -7.28
C HIS A 65 -10.27 13.25 -7.19
N ILE A 66 -9.88 13.90 -8.29
CA ILE A 66 -8.67 14.72 -8.33
C ILE A 66 -8.96 16.05 -7.70
N TRP A 67 -8.12 16.44 -6.76
CA TRP A 67 -8.09 17.77 -6.15
C TRP A 67 -6.84 18.52 -6.61
N LEU A 68 -6.92 19.83 -6.61
CA LEU A 68 -5.83 20.71 -7.01
C LEU A 68 -5.58 21.76 -5.95
N VAL A 69 -4.32 22.00 -5.62
CA VAL A 69 -3.88 23.11 -4.79
C VAL A 69 -2.79 23.90 -5.51
N ARG A 70 -2.93 25.22 -5.57
CA ARG A 70 -1.90 26.13 -6.11
C ARG A 70 -0.99 26.57 -4.99
N LEU A 71 0.32 26.54 -5.22
CA LEU A 71 1.32 26.92 -4.20
C LEU A 71 1.39 28.42 -3.96
N SER A 72 0.95 29.23 -4.93
CA SER A 72 0.85 30.69 -4.83
C SER A 72 -0.58 31.15 -4.49
N GLY A 73 -0.72 32.34 -3.91
CA GLY A 73 -2.02 32.92 -3.56
C GLY A 73 -2.60 32.39 -2.24
N THR A 74 -3.89 32.15 -2.21
CA THR A 74 -4.59 31.64 -1.01
C THR A 74 -4.29 30.18 -0.71
N GLY A 75 -3.66 29.45 -1.66
CA GLY A 75 -3.29 28.04 -1.50
C GLY A 75 -4.44 27.08 -1.15
N LYS A 76 -5.70 27.48 -1.36
CA LYS A 76 -6.84 26.65 -0.96
C LYS A 76 -7.01 25.48 -1.94
N ALA A 77 -7.00 24.27 -1.40
CA ALA A 77 -7.33 23.07 -2.13
C ALA A 77 -8.80 23.05 -2.58
N ALA A 78 -9.04 22.60 -3.80
CA ALA A 78 -10.39 22.48 -4.35
C ALA A 78 -10.53 21.23 -5.22
N PRO A 79 -11.75 20.63 -5.31
CA PRO A 79 -12.01 19.57 -6.27
C PRO A 79 -11.69 20.06 -7.69
N PHE A 80 -10.95 19.28 -8.45
CA PHE A 80 -10.61 19.56 -9.83
C PHE A 80 -11.46 18.73 -10.80
N THR A 81 -11.74 17.49 -10.42
CA THR A 81 -12.73 16.65 -11.11
C THR A 81 -13.90 16.35 -10.19
N MET A 82 -15.07 16.15 -10.79
CA MET A 82 -16.32 15.85 -10.09
C MET A 82 -17.18 14.95 -11.00
N GLY A 83 -18.18 14.30 -10.42
CA GLY A 83 -19.15 13.50 -11.19
C GLY A 83 -19.35 12.10 -10.63
N ALA A 84 -20.05 11.25 -11.37
CA ALA A 84 -20.22 9.86 -11.03
C ALA A 84 -19.01 9.05 -11.55
N GLY A 85 -18.46 8.18 -10.73
CA GLY A 85 -17.29 7.36 -11.04
C GLY A 85 -16.03 7.81 -10.32
N ALA A 86 -15.02 6.96 -10.36
CA ALA A 86 -13.72 7.21 -9.78
C ALA A 86 -12.76 7.83 -10.80
N ASP A 87 -12.00 8.82 -10.35
CA ASP A 87 -10.87 9.39 -11.09
C ASP A 87 -9.59 9.03 -10.35
N LEU A 88 -8.64 8.39 -11.02
CA LEU A 88 -7.44 7.84 -10.41
C LEU A 88 -6.17 8.23 -11.18
N SER A 89 -5.03 8.14 -10.51
CA SER A 89 -3.71 8.27 -11.14
C SER A 89 -3.52 9.56 -11.95
N PRO A 90 -3.72 10.77 -11.38
CA PRO A 90 -3.48 12.02 -12.10
C PRO A 90 -2.00 12.13 -12.52
N ARG A 91 -1.74 12.48 -13.78
CA ARG A 91 -0.37 12.70 -14.29
C ARG A 91 -0.34 13.94 -15.19
N TRP A 92 0.50 14.89 -14.83
CA TRP A 92 0.73 16.08 -15.62
C TRP A 92 1.35 15.73 -16.97
N SER A 93 0.91 16.41 -18.03
CA SER A 93 1.65 16.41 -19.29
C SER A 93 3.03 17.06 -19.09
N PRO A 94 4.05 16.70 -19.89
CA PRO A 94 5.40 17.27 -19.74
C PRO A 94 5.46 18.79 -19.81
N ASP A 95 4.56 19.43 -20.57
CA ASP A 95 4.42 20.89 -20.68
C ASP A 95 3.59 21.53 -19.54
N GLY A 96 2.97 20.71 -18.67
CA GLY A 96 2.10 21.16 -17.59
C GLY A 96 0.74 21.70 -18.04
N GLY A 97 0.39 21.59 -19.33
CA GLY A 97 -0.87 22.12 -19.88
C GLY A 97 -2.10 21.26 -19.61
N GLN A 98 -1.89 19.99 -19.33
CA GLN A 98 -2.96 19.00 -19.12
C GLN A 98 -2.65 18.05 -17.98
N ILE A 99 -3.71 17.43 -17.44
CA ILE A 99 -3.63 16.28 -16.53
C ILE A 99 -4.34 15.11 -17.20
N ALA A 100 -3.62 14.01 -17.44
CA ALA A 100 -4.21 12.75 -17.81
C ALA A 100 -4.55 11.95 -16.55
N PHE A 101 -5.60 11.12 -16.60
CA PHE A 101 -6.03 10.30 -15.47
C PHE A 101 -6.85 9.11 -15.95
N LEU A 102 -7.04 8.13 -15.12
CA LEU A 102 -7.92 6.99 -15.34
C LEU A 102 -9.30 7.26 -14.74
N SER A 103 -10.37 6.92 -15.47
CA SER A 103 -11.72 7.05 -14.95
C SER A 103 -12.65 5.96 -15.49
N ASP A 104 -13.59 5.52 -14.65
CA ASP A 104 -14.69 4.61 -15.00
C ASP A 104 -16.02 5.34 -15.28
N ARG A 105 -15.98 6.68 -15.37
CA ARG A 105 -17.16 7.49 -15.73
C ARG A 105 -17.74 7.10 -17.09
N LYS A 106 -19.04 7.33 -17.26
CA LYS A 106 -19.68 7.06 -18.56
C LYS A 106 -18.92 7.73 -19.70
N ASN A 107 -18.45 6.93 -20.66
CA ASN A 107 -17.66 7.41 -21.79
C ASN A 107 -18.58 7.80 -22.95
N PRO A 108 -18.62 9.08 -23.36
CA PRO A 108 -19.43 9.50 -24.50
C PRO A 108 -19.00 8.89 -25.84
N LEU A 109 -17.76 8.40 -25.96
CA LEU A 109 -17.26 7.73 -27.15
C LEU A 109 -17.89 6.35 -27.37
N SER A 110 -18.34 5.68 -26.31
CA SER A 110 -18.95 4.34 -26.40
C SER A 110 -20.34 4.35 -27.11
N ASP A 111 -21.02 5.48 -27.08
CA ASP A 111 -22.37 5.65 -27.72
C ASP A 111 -22.29 6.05 -29.20
N THR A 112 -21.11 6.34 -29.76
CA THR A 112 -20.95 6.84 -31.12
C THR A 112 -20.47 5.75 -32.07
N LYS A 113 -21.18 5.60 -33.22
CA LYS A 113 -20.77 4.71 -34.33
C LYS A 113 -19.43 5.12 -34.98
N SER A 114 -18.87 6.26 -34.59
CA SER A 114 -17.61 6.81 -35.06
C SER A 114 -16.76 7.24 -33.88
N SER A 115 -16.29 6.28 -33.07
CA SER A 115 -15.20 6.55 -32.15
C SER A 115 -13.97 6.96 -32.95
N PRO A 116 -13.30 8.09 -32.64
CA PRO A 116 -12.05 8.47 -33.29
C PRO A 116 -10.93 7.50 -32.94
N PHE A 117 -11.16 6.63 -31.98
CA PHE A 117 -10.21 5.65 -31.50
C PHE A 117 -10.04 4.50 -32.50
N GLN A 118 -8.85 4.42 -33.11
CA GLN A 118 -8.49 3.34 -34.04
C GLN A 118 -7.46 2.42 -33.41
N PHE A 119 -7.76 1.13 -33.44
CA PHE A 119 -6.76 0.11 -33.10
C PHE A 119 -5.98 -0.26 -34.34
N SER A 120 -4.71 0.04 -34.41
CA SER A 120 -3.79 -0.59 -35.35
C SER A 120 -3.11 -1.77 -34.64
N ILE A 121 -3.54 -2.98 -34.98
CA ILE A 121 -2.87 -4.20 -34.55
C ILE A 121 -1.94 -4.60 -35.67
N ALA A 122 -0.66 -4.35 -35.54
CA ALA A 122 0.37 -4.75 -36.51
C ALA A 122 0.45 -6.27 -36.71
N ASP A 123 -0.25 -7.04 -35.87
CA ASP A 123 -0.30 -8.51 -35.91
C ASP A 123 -1.70 -9.03 -35.58
N ALA A 124 -2.68 -8.68 -36.45
CA ALA A 124 -4.05 -9.18 -36.37
C ALA A 124 -4.12 -10.73 -36.48
N ALA A 125 -3.08 -11.37 -37.01
CA ALA A 125 -3.00 -12.81 -37.09
C ALA A 125 -2.76 -13.51 -35.77
N SER A 126 -2.08 -12.84 -34.83
CA SER A 126 -1.83 -13.37 -33.46
C SER A 126 -2.97 -13.05 -32.48
N ARG A 127 -3.84 -12.09 -32.81
CA ARG A 127 -4.91 -11.63 -31.92
C ARG A 127 -6.20 -11.32 -32.71
N PRO A 128 -6.86 -12.32 -33.32
CA PRO A 128 -8.08 -12.12 -34.11
C PRO A 128 -9.26 -11.57 -33.27
N ASP A 129 -9.20 -11.66 -31.95
CA ASP A 129 -10.19 -11.16 -31.03
C ASP A 129 -10.26 -9.62 -30.90
N LEU A 130 -9.21 -8.91 -31.31
CA LEU A 130 -9.15 -7.44 -31.30
C LEU A 130 -9.48 -6.78 -32.66
N ALA A 131 -9.81 -7.58 -33.65
CA ALA A 131 -9.92 -7.11 -35.04
C ALA A 131 -11.31 -6.63 -35.47
N THR A 132 -12.37 -6.84 -34.68
CA THR A 132 -13.76 -6.54 -35.09
C THR A 132 -14.40 -5.42 -34.28
N GLU A 133 -15.39 -4.73 -34.84
CA GLU A 133 -16.17 -3.69 -34.18
C GLU A 133 -16.95 -4.23 -32.96
N GLU A 134 -17.32 -5.52 -32.99
CA GLU A 134 -17.94 -6.24 -31.84
C GLU A 134 -16.99 -6.44 -30.69
N ASP A 135 -15.68 -6.52 -30.96
CA ASP A 135 -14.62 -6.69 -29.93
C ASP A 135 -14.31 -5.38 -29.21
N ARG A 136 -14.79 -4.25 -29.73
CA ARG A 136 -14.65 -2.91 -29.13
C ARG A 136 -15.71 -2.58 -28.08
N LYS A 137 -16.77 -3.40 -27.95
CA LYS A 137 -17.80 -3.19 -26.93
C LYS A 137 -17.25 -3.61 -25.57
N PRO A 138 -17.56 -2.88 -24.51
CA PRO A 138 -17.23 -3.29 -23.14
C PRO A 138 -17.66 -4.74 -22.90
N GLN A 139 -16.83 -5.51 -22.23
CA GLN A 139 -17.11 -6.95 -21.98
C GLN A 139 -18.28 -7.15 -21.04
N ASP A 140 -18.48 -6.21 -20.15
CA ASP A 140 -19.60 -6.09 -19.24
C ASP A 140 -20.08 -4.64 -19.29
N GLU A 141 -21.34 -4.41 -19.62
CA GLU A 141 -21.95 -3.08 -19.59
C GLU A 141 -21.98 -2.50 -18.16
N SER A 142 -21.85 -3.36 -17.15
CA SER A 142 -21.81 -2.96 -15.74
C SER A 142 -20.43 -2.52 -15.26
N ASP A 143 -19.31 -2.89 -15.96
CA ASP A 143 -17.94 -2.46 -15.65
C ASP A 143 -17.14 -2.20 -16.95
N PRO A 144 -17.18 -0.98 -17.48
CA PRO A 144 -16.43 -0.61 -18.69
C PRO A 144 -14.91 -0.63 -18.48
N GLY A 145 -14.45 -0.81 -17.24
CA GLY A 145 -13.05 -0.65 -16.86
C GLY A 145 -12.57 0.80 -16.92
N MET A 146 -11.42 1.06 -16.32
CA MET A 146 -10.81 2.39 -16.32
C MET A 146 -10.35 2.79 -17.72
N GLN A 147 -10.77 3.96 -18.17
CA GLN A 147 -10.36 4.56 -19.44
C GLN A 147 -9.43 5.75 -19.21
N LEU A 148 -8.63 6.09 -20.21
CA LEU A 148 -7.74 7.24 -20.16
C LEU A 148 -8.52 8.50 -20.54
N TRP A 149 -8.44 9.51 -19.69
CA TRP A 149 -9.05 10.83 -19.85
C TRP A 149 -8.01 11.92 -19.73
N VAL A 150 -8.31 13.07 -20.26
CA VAL A 150 -7.46 14.26 -20.16
C VAL A 150 -8.32 15.49 -19.82
N ILE A 151 -7.76 16.37 -19.00
CA ILE A 151 -8.38 17.65 -18.65
C ILE A 151 -7.36 18.79 -18.73
N SER A 152 -7.77 19.96 -19.24
CA SER A 152 -6.92 21.14 -19.25
C SER A 152 -6.67 21.66 -17.82
N THR A 153 -5.44 22.06 -17.50
CA THR A 153 -5.09 22.66 -16.21
C THR A 153 -5.73 24.03 -15.96
N GLN A 154 -6.30 24.62 -17.01
CA GLN A 154 -7.12 25.84 -16.91
C GLN A 154 -8.57 25.54 -16.50
N GLY A 155 -8.94 24.26 -16.36
CA GLY A 155 -10.29 23.79 -16.11
C GLY A 155 -11.08 23.47 -17.37
N GLY A 156 -12.35 23.19 -17.22
CA GLY A 156 -13.25 22.71 -18.29
C GLY A 156 -13.67 21.28 -18.06
N GLU A 157 -14.28 20.68 -19.09
CA GLU A 157 -14.69 19.27 -19.03
C GLU A 157 -13.53 18.34 -19.43
N ALA A 158 -13.46 17.20 -18.76
CA ALA A 158 -12.52 16.15 -19.14
C ALA A 158 -12.96 15.47 -20.44
N THR A 159 -12.00 15.14 -21.28
CA THR A 159 -12.19 14.48 -22.56
C THR A 159 -11.64 13.06 -22.51
N PRO A 160 -12.42 12.01 -22.92
CA PRO A 160 -11.89 10.67 -23.00
C PRO A 160 -10.91 10.55 -24.18
N LEU A 161 -9.81 9.87 -23.96
CA LEU A 161 -8.84 9.52 -25.00
C LEU A 161 -9.02 8.10 -25.50
N THR A 162 -9.60 7.21 -24.69
CA THR A 162 -9.71 5.79 -25.02
C THR A 162 -11.11 5.26 -24.76
N ASP A 163 -11.46 4.21 -25.51
CA ASP A 163 -12.65 3.37 -25.30
C ASP A 163 -12.23 1.91 -25.55
N ILE A 164 -11.46 1.35 -24.62
CA ILE A 164 -10.78 0.07 -24.78
C ILE A 164 -11.47 -0.99 -23.93
N PRO A 165 -11.90 -2.12 -24.47
CA PRO A 165 -12.43 -3.22 -23.69
C PRO A 165 -11.48 -3.70 -22.59
N GLY A 166 -11.99 -3.92 -21.37
CA GLY A 166 -11.21 -4.37 -20.22
C GLY A 166 -10.38 -3.30 -19.52
N GLY A 167 -10.43 -2.05 -20.00
CA GLY A 167 -9.82 -0.90 -19.35
C GLY A 167 -8.28 -0.86 -19.35
N ILE A 168 -7.75 0.15 -18.69
CA ILE A 168 -6.33 0.45 -18.54
C ILE A 168 -5.92 0.33 -17.08
N LYS A 169 -4.79 -0.30 -16.80
CA LYS A 169 -4.25 -0.49 -15.43
C LYS A 169 -3.35 0.65 -14.97
N SER A 170 -2.45 1.06 -15.86
CA SER A 170 -1.46 2.11 -15.56
C SER A 170 -1.04 2.80 -16.86
N PHE A 171 -0.57 4.04 -16.77
CA PHE A 171 -0.11 4.79 -17.93
C PHE A 171 0.99 5.77 -17.57
N LYS A 172 1.75 6.21 -18.58
CA LYS A 172 2.72 7.30 -18.49
C LYS A 172 2.78 8.11 -19.78
N TRP A 173 2.90 9.44 -19.64
CA TRP A 173 3.20 10.31 -20.76
C TRP A 173 4.57 9.99 -21.37
N ALA A 174 4.69 10.02 -22.69
CA ALA A 174 5.99 10.07 -23.34
C ALA A 174 6.68 11.41 -23.03
N PRO A 175 8.03 11.45 -22.97
CA PRO A 175 8.76 12.69 -22.65
C PRO A 175 8.48 13.87 -23.58
N ASP A 176 8.13 13.61 -24.84
CA ASP A 176 7.78 14.63 -25.82
C ASP A 176 6.34 15.13 -25.76
N GLY A 177 5.51 14.53 -24.88
CA GLY A 177 4.10 14.87 -24.71
C GLY A 177 3.18 14.50 -25.88
N LYS A 178 3.67 13.76 -26.89
CA LYS A 178 2.89 13.42 -28.10
C LYS A 178 2.21 12.08 -28.04
N SER A 179 2.62 11.22 -27.11
CA SER A 179 2.01 9.91 -26.90
C SER A 179 1.92 9.54 -25.44
N ILE A 180 1.09 8.54 -25.16
CA ILE A 180 0.92 7.95 -23.84
C ILE A 180 1.12 6.45 -23.96
N ALA A 181 2.02 5.88 -23.16
CA ALA A 181 2.10 4.43 -23.02
C ALA A 181 1.23 3.96 -21.85
N PHE A 182 0.64 2.79 -22.00
CA PHE A 182 -0.21 2.21 -20.96
C PHE A 182 -0.14 0.68 -20.94
N VAL A 183 -0.45 0.13 -19.77
CA VAL A 183 -0.59 -1.32 -19.58
C VAL A 183 -2.08 -1.65 -19.53
N ARG A 184 -2.46 -2.66 -20.28
CA ARG A 184 -3.80 -3.26 -20.21
C ARG A 184 -3.73 -4.78 -20.27
N ARG A 185 -4.72 -5.44 -19.66
CA ARG A 185 -4.87 -6.90 -19.72
C ARG A 185 -5.51 -7.33 -21.03
N ASP A 186 -5.04 -8.46 -21.56
CA ASP A 186 -5.72 -9.16 -22.64
C ASP A 186 -7.16 -9.51 -22.26
N THR A 187 -8.09 -9.30 -23.17
CA THR A 187 -9.51 -9.59 -22.95
C THR A 187 -9.88 -11.01 -23.37
N ASP A 188 -11.06 -11.46 -23.00
CA ASP A 188 -11.62 -12.72 -23.51
C ASP A 188 -11.77 -12.67 -25.03
N THR A 189 -11.47 -13.77 -25.69
CA THR A 189 -11.78 -13.98 -27.09
C THR A 189 -13.29 -14.12 -27.32
N LYS A 190 -13.76 -13.95 -28.55
CA LYS A 190 -15.18 -14.16 -28.90
C LYS A 190 -15.64 -15.56 -28.49
N ALA A 191 -14.82 -16.58 -28.68
CA ALA A 191 -15.13 -17.96 -28.30
C ALA A 191 -15.30 -18.12 -26.79
N GLU A 192 -14.42 -17.53 -25.99
CA GLU A 192 -14.52 -17.54 -24.52
C GLU A 192 -15.77 -16.81 -24.03
N ARG A 193 -16.09 -15.64 -24.59
CA ARG A 193 -17.34 -14.91 -24.28
C ARG A 193 -18.58 -15.74 -24.57
N GLU A 194 -18.62 -16.43 -25.72
CA GLU A 194 -19.75 -17.32 -26.07
C GLU A 194 -19.85 -18.54 -25.13
N GLN A 195 -18.72 -19.09 -24.66
CA GLN A 195 -18.73 -20.16 -23.67
C GLN A 195 -19.24 -19.64 -22.32
N LYS A 196 -18.79 -18.49 -21.86
CA LYS A 196 -19.28 -17.84 -20.60
C LYS A 196 -20.78 -17.59 -20.64
N LYS A 197 -21.34 -17.09 -21.76
CA LYS A 197 -22.80 -16.94 -21.94
C LYS A 197 -23.55 -18.25 -21.79
N LYS A 198 -22.97 -19.36 -22.18
CA LYS A 198 -23.53 -20.72 -22.04
C LYS A 198 -23.28 -21.34 -20.67
N LYS A 199 -22.66 -20.62 -19.72
CA LYS A 199 -22.21 -21.16 -18.42
C LYS A 199 -21.19 -22.30 -18.56
N ASN A 200 -20.43 -22.31 -19.66
CA ASN A 200 -19.33 -23.22 -19.92
C ASN A 200 -18.02 -22.41 -19.69
N ASP A 201 -17.83 -21.99 -18.45
CA ASP A 201 -16.86 -20.98 -18.01
C ASP A 201 -15.85 -21.54 -16.98
N GLN A 202 -15.61 -22.85 -17.01
CA GLN A 202 -14.60 -23.50 -16.18
C GLN A 202 -13.21 -22.92 -16.45
N ILE A 203 -12.43 -22.79 -15.37
CA ILE A 203 -11.08 -22.23 -15.39
C ILE A 203 -10.05 -23.35 -15.38
N ALA A 204 -9.23 -23.46 -16.42
CA ALA A 204 -8.03 -24.28 -16.41
C ALA A 204 -6.91 -23.57 -15.67
N VAL A 205 -6.60 -24.02 -14.44
CA VAL A 205 -5.61 -23.39 -13.59
C VAL A 205 -4.22 -23.38 -14.24
N ASN A 206 -3.55 -22.23 -14.22
CA ASN A 206 -2.23 -22.00 -14.82
C ASN A 206 -2.18 -22.30 -16.35
N ARG A 207 -3.27 -22.01 -17.02
CA ARG A 207 -3.40 -22.09 -18.48
C ARG A 207 -4.23 -20.89 -18.98
N ASP A 208 -4.21 -20.68 -20.31
CA ASP A 208 -5.03 -19.68 -20.98
C ASP A 208 -4.91 -18.25 -20.36
N TYR A 209 -3.64 -17.84 -20.11
CA TYR A 209 -3.33 -16.58 -19.46
C TYR A 209 -3.81 -15.37 -20.24
N LYS A 210 -4.32 -14.37 -19.52
CA LYS A 210 -4.56 -13.02 -19.98
C LYS A 210 -3.39 -12.14 -19.56
N PHE A 211 -2.51 -11.83 -20.50
CA PHE A 211 -1.30 -11.06 -20.24
C PHE A 211 -1.59 -9.58 -20.08
N ASP A 212 -0.89 -8.93 -19.21
CA ASP A 212 -0.79 -7.50 -19.13
C ASP A 212 0.24 -7.02 -20.17
N ARG A 213 -0.20 -6.21 -21.15
CA ARG A 213 0.64 -5.78 -22.28
C ARG A 213 0.87 -4.29 -22.25
N LEU A 214 2.06 -3.89 -22.70
CA LEU A 214 2.41 -2.51 -22.95
C LEU A 214 1.88 -2.07 -24.32
N TRP A 215 1.18 -0.96 -24.33
CA TRP A 215 0.61 -0.28 -25.49
C TRP A 215 1.13 1.14 -25.59
N SER A 216 1.09 1.73 -26.76
CA SER A 216 1.38 3.15 -27.01
C SER A 216 0.22 3.76 -27.77
N TYR A 217 -0.26 4.92 -27.30
CA TYR A 217 -1.32 5.73 -27.92
C TYR A 217 -0.74 7.04 -28.43
N ASP A 218 -0.92 7.33 -29.71
CA ASP A 218 -0.51 8.59 -30.35
C ASP A 218 -1.67 9.60 -30.29
N LEU A 219 -1.39 10.78 -29.73
CA LEU A 219 -2.41 11.81 -29.49
C LEU A 219 -2.88 12.52 -30.77
N ALA A 220 -2.07 12.53 -31.81
CA ALA A 220 -2.43 13.22 -33.09
C ALA A 220 -3.23 12.34 -33.99
N SER A 221 -2.88 11.06 -34.14
CA SER A 221 -3.60 10.11 -34.96
C SER A 221 -4.76 9.42 -34.27
N HIS A 222 -4.81 9.46 -32.94
CA HIS A 222 -5.72 8.70 -32.09
C HIS A 222 -5.58 7.18 -32.23
N GLU A 223 -4.41 6.70 -32.63
CA GLU A 223 -4.14 5.27 -32.79
C GLU A 223 -3.46 4.67 -31.56
N ALA A 224 -3.92 3.51 -31.11
CA ALA A 224 -3.24 2.68 -30.12
C ALA A 224 -2.62 1.46 -30.80
N ARG A 225 -1.38 1.16 -30.45
CA ARG A 225 -0.68 -0.04 -30.91
C ARG A 225 -0.10 -0.82 -29.74
N VAL A 226 -0.11 -2.14 -29.85
CA VAL A 226 0.60 -3.00 -28.89
C VAL A 226 2.12 -2.86 -29.11
N VAL A 227 2.85 -2.73 -28.02
CA VAL A 227 4.32 -2.67 -28.02
C VAL A 227 4.93 -4.04 -27.75
N THR A 228 4.46 -4.76 -26.73
CA THR A 228 5.06 -6.03 -26.30
C THR A 228 4.47 -7.24 -27.00
N ALA A 229 5.34 -8.23 -27.27
CA ALA A 229 4.99 -9.50 -27.93
C ALA A 229 4.05 -10.38 -27.10
N ALA A 230 3.47 -11.39 -27.75
CA ALA A 230 2.38 -12.22 -27.24
C ALA A 230 2.68 -13.06 -26.00
N ALA A 231 3.91 -13.25 -25.56
CA ALA A 231 4.29 -14.17 -24.48
C ALA A 231 5.01 -13.50 -23.30
N VAL A 232 4.75 -12.20 -23.05
CA VAL A 232 5.38 -11.43 -21.99
C VAL A 232 4.32 -10.65 -21.23
N ASN A 233 4.29 -10.79 -19.90
CA ASN A 233 3.52 -9.96 -19.01
C ASN A 233 4.34 -8.74 -18.63
N VAL A 234 3.77 -7.54 -18.74
CA VAL A 234 4.41 -6.29 -18.31
C VAL A 234 3.79 -5.85 -17.01
N ASP A 235 4.59 -5.88 -15.96
CA ASP A 235 4.14 -5.53 -14.60
C ASP A 235 4.23 -4.02 -14.36
N ASP A 236 5.36 -3.42 -14.76
CA ASP A 236 5.64 -1.98 -14.66
C ASP A 236 6.56 -1.53 -15.78
N PHE A 237 6.57 -0.21 -16.05
CA PHE A 237 7.45 0.37 -17.06
C PHE A 237 7.81 1.83 -16.78
N ASP A 238 8.88 2.31 -17.42
CA ASP A 238 9.26 3.71 -17.49
C ASP A 238 9.82 4.07 -18.86
N TRP A 239 9.67 5.32 -19.30
CA TRP A 239 10.23 5.81 -20.55
C TRP A 239 11.72 6.20 -20.40
N SER A 240 12.54 5.93 -21.42
CA SER A 240 13.81 6.64 -21.58
C SER A 240 13.56 8.12 -21.89
N ALA A 241 14.47 8.98 -21.50
CA ALA A 241 14.34 10.42 -21.71
C ALA A 241 14.19 10.82 -23.18
N ASP A 242 14.77 10.05 -24.11
CA ASP A 242 14.67 10.25 -25.56
C ASP A 242 13.43 9.62 -26.22
N GLY A 243 12.59 8.93 -25.42
CA GLY A 243 11.38 8.28 -25.90
C GLY A 243 11.60 7.05 -26.80
N THR A 244 12.85 6.56 -26.94
CA THR A 244 13.18 5.46 -27.85
C THR A 244 13.09 4.07 -27.22
N ARG A 245 13.06 4.01 -25.86
CA ARG A 245 13.07 2.76 -25.10
C ARG A 245 12.12 2.80 -23.91
N PHE A 246 11.80 1.61 -23.42
CA PHE A 246 11.20 1.40 -22.11
C PHE A 246 12.17 0.65 -21.19
N LEU A 247 12.22 1.05 -19.95
CA LEU A 247 12.68 0.23 -18.85
C LEU A 247 11.44 -0.48 -18.28
N ALA A 248 11.40 -1.79 -18.33
CA ALA A 248 10.21 -2.53 -17.94
C ALA A 248 10.53 -3.65 -16.96
N ARG A 249 9.62 -3.88 -16.03
CA ARG A 249 9.55 -5.10 -15.26
C ARG A 249 8.62 -6.07 -16.00
N VAL A 250 9.13 -7.24 -16.30
CA VAL A 250 8.41 -8.25 -17.08
C VAL A 250 8.45 -9.60 -16.38
N SER A 251 7.38 -10.37 -16.52
CA SER A 251 7.29 -11.75 -16.04
C SER A 251 6.82 -12.69 -17.16
N PRO A 252 7.18 -14.01 -17.08
CA PRO A 252 6.76 -14.99 -18.10
C PRO A 252 5.26 -15.20 -18.16
N THR A 253 4.55 -15.05 -17.03
CA THR A 253 3.11 -15.19 -16.92
C THR A 253 2.53 -14.08 -16.01
N PRO A 254 1.22 -13.85 -16.01
CA PRO A 254 0.58 -12.91 -15.09
C PRO A 254 0.40 -13.44 -13.66
N LEU A 255 0.97 -14.60 -13.35
CA LEU A 255 0.89 -15.16 -12.00
C LEU A 255 1.73 -14.36 -11.02
N ILE A 256 1.20 -14.18 -9.81
CA ILE A 256 1.88 -13.46 -8.75
C ILE A 256 3.21 -14.11 -8.34
N ASN A 257 3.33 -15.43 -8.49
CA ASN A 257 4.57 -16.16 -8.23
C ASN A 257 5.69 -15.78 -9.19
N ASP A 258 5.37 -15.63 -10.49
CA ASP A 258 6.33 -15.23 -11.50
C ASP A 258 6.74 -13.76 -11.30
N TYR A 259 5.76 -12.92 -10.94
CA TYR A 259 6.01 -11.54 -10.56
C TYR A 259 6.98 -11.44 -9.38
N TRP A 260 6.85 -12.29 -8.36
CA TRP A 260 7.67 -12.20 -7.15
C TRP A 260 9.05 -12.85 -7.30
N ARG A 261 9.19 -13.87 -8.13
CA ARG A 261 10.38 -14.70 -8.09
C ARG A 261 11.24 -14.67 -9.34
N ILE A 262 10.63 -14.51 -10.50
CA ILE A 262 11.33 -14.61 -11.79
C ILE A 262 11.05 -13.45 -12.74
N SER A 263 10.45 -12.37 -12.21
CA SER A 263 10.36 -11.15 -12.99
C SER A 263 11.74 -10.53 -13.22
N LYS A 264 11.87 -9.84 -14.35
CA LYS A 264 13.13 -9.26 -14.81
C LYS A 264 12.98 -7.77 -15.05
N ILE A 265 14.08 -7.02 -14.89
CA ILE A 265 14.17 -5.66 -15.41
C ILE A 265 14.85 -5.72 -16.78
N VAL A 266 14.16 -5.21 -17.80
CA VAL A 266 14.61 -5.25 -19.19
C VAL A 266 14.53 -3.87 -19.84
N LEU A 267 15.37 -3.63 -20.84
CA LEU A 267 15.22 -2.55 -21.80
C LEU A 267 14.47 -3.06 -23.03
N LEU A 268 13.37 -2.40 -23.39
CA LEU A 268 12.61 -2.69 -24.58
C LEU A 268 12.77 -1.56 -25.60
N ASP A 269 12.90 -1.88 -26.87
CA ASP A 269 12.77 -0.92 -27.95
C ASP A 269 11.34 -0.43 -28.05
N ALA A 270 11.12 0.88 -28.03
CA ALA A 270 9.78 1.45 -27.93
C ALA A 270 8.93 1.24 -29.20
N LYS A 271 9.56 0.99 -30.34
CA LYS A 271 8.88 0.78 -31.63
C LYS A 271 8.51 -0.68 -31.86
N SER A 272 9.44 -1.60 -31.61
CA SER A 272 9.27 -3.02 -31.90
C SER A 272 8.86 -3.87 -30.69
N GLY A 273 9.02 -3.35 -29.47
CA GLY A 273 8.84 -4.10 -28.22
C GLY A 273 9.90 -5.17 -27.97
N ALA A 274 10.91 -5.24 -28.80
CA ALA A 274 11.99 -6.23 -28.65
C ALA A 274 12.83 -5.94 -27.41
N THR A 275 13.20 -6.96 -26.65
CA THR A 275 14.16 -6.84 -25.57
C THR A 275 15.54 -6.53 -26.11
N VAL A 276 16.06 -5.37 -25.73
CA VAL A 276 17.41 -4.89 -26.11
C VAL A 276 18.46 -5.41 -25.14
N LYS A 277 18.12 -5.41 -23.83
CA LYS A 277 19.03 -5.85 -22.76
C LYS A 277 18.23 -6.27 -21.53
N THR A 278 18.65 -7.35 -20.88
CA THR A 278 18.23 -7.65 -19.51
C THR A 278 19.18 -6.97 -18.55
N ILE A 279 18.66 -6.24 -17.59
CA ILE A 279 19.42 -5.51 -16.56
C ILE A 279 19.48 -6.35 -15.29
N GLU A 280 18.36 -6.94 -14.89
CA GLU A 280 18.24 -7.76 -13.67
C GLU A 280 17.35 -8.99 -13.95
N GLU A 281 17.78 -10.17 -13.44
CA GLU A 281 17.08 -11.43 -13.63
C GLU A 281 16.07 -11.74 -12.51
N HIS A 282 16.20 -11.09 -11.34
CA HIS A 282 15.35 -11.27 -10.16
C HIS A 282 14.89 -9.93 -9.60
N ALA A 283 13.96 -9.29 -10.29
CA ALA A 283 13.46 -7.98 -9.90
C ALA A 283 12.71 -8.03 -8.54
N GLY A 284 12.95 -7.00 -7.74
CA GLY A 284 12.20 -6.73 -6.51
C GLY A 284 10.86 -6.02 -6.78
N TYR A 285 10.24 -5.44 -5.74
CA TYR A 285 8.89 -4.86 -5.86
C TYR A 285 8.87 -3.41 -6.35
N MET A 286 9.99 -2.67 -6.23
CA MET A 286 10.03 -1.28 -6.65
C MET A 286 9.80 -1.13 -8.15
N GLN A 287 8.99 -0.15 -8.54
CA GLN A 287 8.84 0.24 -9.94
C GLN A 287 10.19 0.72 -10.50
N PRO A 288 10.64 0.20 -11.66
CA PRO A 288 11.88 0.64 -12.27
C PRO A 288 11.77 2.11 -12.73
N ARG A 289 12.83 2.88 -12.54
CA ARG A 289 12.89 4.31 -12.83
C ARG A 289 14.11 4.64 -13.68
N TRP A 290 13.92 5.37 -14.76
CA TRP A 290 15.01 5.89 -15.57
C TRP A 290 15.47 7.26 -15.06
N SER A 291 16.79 7.50 -15.02
CA SER A 291 17.29 8.84 -14.72
C SER A 291 16.92 9.81 -15.85
N PRO A 292 16.63 11.10 -15.56
CA PRO A 292 16.27 12.09 -16.56
C PRO A 292 17.31 12.29 -17.66
N ASP A 293 18.61 12.09 -17.36
CA ASP A 293 19.70 12.16 -18.35
C ASP A 293 19.84 10.91 -19.23
N GLY A 294 19.04 9.88 -18.96
CA GLY A 294 19.05 8.62 -19.71
C GLY A 294 20.25 7.71 -19.41
N ARG A 295 21.15 8.08 -18.48
CA ARG A 295 22.39 7.35 -18.21
C ARG A 295 22.20 6.19 -17.23
N ARG A 296 21.35 6.35 -16.22
CA ARG A 296 21.19 5.40 -15.13
C ARG A 296 19.76 4.92 -15.00
N VAL A 297 19.62 3.79 -14.31
CA VAL A 297 18.30 3.25 -13.91
C VAL A 297 18.32 2.92 -12.42
N ALA A 298 17.18 3.06 -11.76
CA ALA A 298 16.97 2.64 -10.39
C ALA A 298 15.87 1.55 -10.35
N PHE A 299 16.10 0.49 -9.59
CA PHE A 299 15.18 -0.63 -9.43
C PHE A 299 15.47 -1.35 -8.12
N SER A 300 14.59 -2.25 -7.70
CA SER A 300 14.93 -3.22 -6.64
C SER A 300 15.13 -4.61 -7.22
N ARG A 301 15.93 -5.41 -6.51
CA ARG A 301 16.10 -6.84 -6.76
C ARG A 301 15.92 -7.61 -5.46
N LYS A 302 15.60 -8.89 -5.59
CA LYS A 302 15.49 -9.78 -4.44
C LYS A 302 16.85 -10.11 -3.84
N THR A 303 16.88 -10.22 -2.51
CA THR A 303 17.99 -10.83 -1.80
C THR A 303 18.17 -12.31 -2.19
N PRO A 304 19.33 -12.94 -1.92
CA PRO A 304 19.55 -14.35 -2.24
C PRO A 304 18.54 -15.33 -1.63
N LYS A 305 17.94 -15.01 -0.48
CA LYS A 305 16.87 -15.82 0.12
C LYS A 305 15.51 -15.56 -0.54
N GLY A 306 15.35 -14.41 -1.19
CA GLY A 306 14.21 -14.07 -2.01
C GLY A 306 13.04 -13.43 -1.27
N ASN A 307 13.19 -13.12 0.02
CA ASN A 307 12.15 -12.54 0.85
C ASN A 307 12.34 -11.05 1.14
N ALA A 308 13.51 -10.46 0.98
CA ALA A 308 13.70 -9.02 1.10
C ALA A 308 14.12 -8.37 -0.22
N ASP A 309 13.85 -7.07 -0.36
CA ASP A 309 14.30 -6.26 -1.48
C ASP A 309 15.56 -5.45 -1.12
N ILE A 310 16.42 -5.25 -2.11
CA ILE A 310 17.52 -4.29 -2.06
C ILE A 310 17.45 -3.36 -3.27
N HIS A 311 17.78 -2.09 -3.07
CA HIS A 311 17.56 -1.03 -4.04
C HIS A 311 18.86 -0.63 -4.73
N VAL A 312 18.85 -0.67 -6.06
CA VAL A 312 20.02 -0.56 -6.92
C VAL A 312 19.94 0.68 -7.78
N VAL A 313 21.05 1.40 -7.86
CA VAL A 313 21.30 2.41 -8.90
C VAL A 313 22.36 1.81 -9.84
N TYR A 314 22.00 1.68 -11.14
CA TYR A 314 22.78 1.00 -12.16
C TYR A 314 23.12 1.96 -13.31
N ASP A 315 24.40 2.05 -13.70
CA ASP A 315 24.87 2.83 -14.85
C ASP A 315 24.79 1.97 -16.12
N LEU A 316 24.08 2.45 -17.13
CA LEU A 316 23.83 1.72 -18.37
C LEU A 316 25.06 1.62 -19.28
N ALA A 317 26.02 2.55 -19.15
CA ALA A 317 27.17 2.64 -20.03
C ALA A 317 28.27 1.64 -19.68
N ASP A 318 28.59 1.47 -18.39
CA ASP A 318 29.68 0.63 -17.92
C ASP A 318 29.24 -0.52 -17.01
N GLY A 319 27.97 -0.55 -16.63
CA GLY A 319 27.41 -1.60 -15.76
C GLY A 319 27.76 -1.44 -14.29
N GLN A 320 28.37 -0.32 -13.88
CA GLN A 320 28.62 -0.05 -12.47
C GLN A 320 27.30 0.12 -11.71
N GLN A 321 27.26 -0.37 -10.48
CA GLN A 321 26.09 -0.28 -9.63
C GLN A 321 26.48 -0.21 -8.16
N PHE A 322 25.58 0.32 -7.35
CA PHE A 322 25.62 0.23 -5.89
C PHE A 322 24.23 -0.04 -5.32
N THR A 323 24.17 -0.60 -4.13
CA THR A 323 22.96 -0.77 -3.33
C THR A 323 22.83 0.34 -2.31
N VAL A 324 21.62 0.90 -2.17
CA VAL A 324 21.37 2.00 -1.23
C VAL A 324 21.52 1.50 0.22
N GLU A 325 21.12 0.28 0.50
CA GLU A 325 21.20 -0.35 1.83
C GLU A 325 22.64 -0.56 2.32
N ASP A 326 23.64 -0.59 1.43
CA ASP A 326 25.05 -0.60 1.83
C ASP A 326 25.49 0.72 2.52
N HIS A 327 24.72 1.79 2.32
CA HIS A 327 24.98 3.13 2.83
C HIS A 327 23.92 3.64 3.82
N PHE A 328 22.85 2.86 4.04
CA PHE A 328 21.73 3.25 4.90
C PHE A 328 21.28 2.09 5.81
N PRO A 329 21.29 2.26 7.14
CA PRO A 329 20.98 1.18 8.09
C PRO A 329 19.47 1.00 8.33
N GLY A 330 18.66 1.12 7.29
CA GLY A 330 17.20 0.95 7.32
C GLY A 330 16.72 0.20 6.09
N THR A 331 15.44 0.26 5.84
CA THR A 331 14.80 -0.32 4.65
C THR A 331 14.38 0.79 3.70
N ILE A 332 14.73 0.66 2.44
CA ILE A 332 14.23 1.54 1.37
C ILE A 332 12.93 0.96 0.84
N ARG A 333 11.95 1.80 0.54
CA ARG A 333 10.69 1.40 -0.08
C ARG A 333 10.58 1.82 -1.54
N GLN A 334 11.01 3.04 -1.86
CA GLN A 334 10.96 3.56 -3.23
C GLN A 334 12.11 4.56 -3.49
N LEU A 335 12.50 4.69 -4.76
CA LEU A 335 13.47 5.67 -5.24
C LEU A 335 12.85 6.60 -6.28
N PHE A 336 13.15 7.89 -6.21
CA PHE A 336 12.66 8.94 -7.12
C PHE A 336 13.82 9.78 -7.60
N TRP A 337 14.08 9.80 -8.92
CA TRP A 337 15.16 10.59 -9.48
C TRP A 337 14.96 12.10 -9.29
N ALA A 338 15.99 12.78 -8.86
CA ALA A 338 16.05 14.24 -9.00
C ALA A 338 16.22 14.62 -10.48
N PRO A 339 15.62 15.73 -10.95
CA PRO A 339 15.67 16.13 -12.36
C PRO A 339 17.09 16.33 -12.90
N ASP A 340 18.06 16.67 -12.05
CA ASP A 340 19.46 16.84 -12.42
C ASP A 340 20.23 15.51 -12.57
N SER A 341 19.59 14.37 -12.28
CA SER A 341 20.16 13.02 -12.32
C SER A 341 21.36 12.79 -11.39
N LYS A 342 21.67 13.74 -10.49
CA LYS A 342 22.81 13.62 -9.56
C LYS A 342 22.43 12.95 -8.25
N SER A 343 21.15 12.89 -7.94
CA SER A 343 20.66 12.22 -6.73
C SER A 343 19.31 11.56 -6.97
N VAL A 344 18.97 10.64 -6.07
CA VAL A 344 17.62 10.11 -5.91
C VAL A 344 17.10 10.48 -4.52
N LEU A 345 15.81 10.80 -4.42
CA LEU A 345 15.11 10.79 -3.15
C LEU A 345 14.65 9.37 -2.86
N ALA A 346 14.81 8.91 -1.65
CA ALA A 346 14.34 7.61 -1.23
C ALA A 346 13.35 7.75 -0.09
N GLN A 347 12.23 7.06 -0.19
CA GLN A 347 11.36 6.79 0.95
C GLN A 347 11.96 5.64 1.74
N ALA A 348 12.16 5.84 3.03
CA ALA A 348 12.87 4.90 3.88
C ALA A 348 12.14 4.69 5.22
N VAL A 349 12.40 3.53 5.82
CA VAL A 349 12.04 3.20 7.21
C VAL A 349 13.35 2.98 7.97
N GLN A 350 13.50 3.65 9.11
CA GLN A 350 14.64 3.46 10.00
C GLN A 350 14.15 3.33 11.44
N GLY A 351 14.43 2.19 12.08
CA GLY A 351 13.83 1.86 13.36
C GLY A 351 12.31 1.76 13.25
N ALA A 352 11.59 2.66 13.92
CA ALA A 352 10.15 2.79 13.80
C ALA A 352 9.74 4.19 13.27
N HIS A 353 10.52 4.74 12.32
CA HIS A 353 10.22 6.02 11.67
C HIS A 353 10.26 5.89 10.17
N THR A 354 9.30 6.53 9.49
CA THR A 354 9.35 6.80 8.06
C THR A 354 9.98 8.17 7.81
N LEU A 355 10.79 8.30 6.75
CA LEU A 355 11.47 9.55 6.41
C LEU A 355 11.86 9.57 4.92
N LEU A 356 12.18 10.75 4.40
CA LEU A 356 12.83 10.88 3.12
C LEU A 356 14.33 11.09 3.30
N ILE A 357 15.12 10.44 2.47
CA ILE A 357 16.55 10.59 2.38
C ILE A 357 16.95 10.97 0.96
N ARG A 358 18.05 11.71 0.84
CA ARG A 358 18.71 11.97 -0.45
C ARG A 358 19.93 11.06 -0.58
N VAL A 359 20.02 10.38 -1.70
CA VAL A 359 21.15 9.50 -2.04
C VAL A 359 21.88 10.09 -3.23
N ASP A 360 23.18 10.33 -3.12
CA ASP A 360 24.03 10.73 -4.25
C ASP A 360 24.12 9.60 -5.26
N ALA A 361 23.75 9.86 -6.51
CA ALA A 361 23.63 8.84 -7.54
C ALA A 361 24.97 8.29 -8.06
N THR A 362 26.09 8.85 -7.61
CA THR A 362 27.44 8.42 -8.01
C THR A 362 28.16 7.69 -6.88
N THR A 363 28.06 8.22 -5.66
CA THR A 363 28.83 7.73 -4.51
C THR A 363 27.99 6.86 -3.56
N GLY A 364 26.66 6.89 -3.67
CA GLY A 364 25.75 6.25 -2.73
C GLY A 364 25.62 6.99 -1.38
N ALA A 365 26.29 8.14 -1.20
CA ALA A 365 26.24 8.88 0.05
C ALA A 365 24.80 9.31 0.40
N VAL A 366 24.39 9.08 1.65
CA VAL A 366 23.03 9.29 2.13
C VAL A 366 22.97 10.48 3.07
N ALA A 367 21.94 11.31 2.91
CA ALA A 367 21.62 12.42 3.80
C ALA A 367 20.11 12.45 4.10
N PRO A 368 19.66 12.38 5.37
CA PRO A 368 18.28 12.58 5.73
C PRO A 368 17.76 13.98 5.34
N LEU A 369 16.50 14.06 4.94
CA LEU A 369 15.81 15.32 4.69
C LEU A 369 15.05 15.72 5.96
N ALA A 370 15.48 16.79 6.61
CA ALA A 370 14.86 17.26 7.84
C ALA A 370 13.38 17.65 7.63
N GLY A 371 12.54 17.35 8.61
CA GLY A 371 11.11 17.69 8.60
C GLY A 371 10.26 16.81 7.67
N THR A 372 10.78 15.63 7.30
CA THR A 372 10.05 14.63 6.50
C THR A 372 9.71 13.36 7.27
N GLU A 373 9.88 13.36 8.59
CA GLU A 373 9.45 12.28 9.48
C GLU A 373 7.93 12.09 9.36
N GLY A 374 7.48 10.84 9.29
CA GLY A 374 6.09 10.49 8.99
C GLY A 374 5.73 10.63 7.51
N SER A 375 6.72 10.69 6.60
CA SER A 375 6.47 10.73 5.17
C SER A 375 6.00 9.37 4.64
N GLU A 376 4.96 9.40 3.80
CA GLU A 376 4.38 8.20 3.21
C GLU A 376 4.17 8.33 1.69
N GLY A 377 4.06 7.18 1.01
CA GLY A 377 3.65 7.09 -0.39
C GLY A 377 4.60 7.72 -1.40
N ALA A 378 4.04 8.12 -2.52
CA ALA A 378 4.79 8.67 -3.65
C ALA A 378 5.32 10.07 -3.36
N VAL A 379 6.56 10.31 -3.82
CA VAL A 379 7.17 11.66 -3.84
C VAL A 379 7.27 12.12 -5.29
N THR A 380 6.87 13.36 -5.56
CA THR A 380 6.99 13.94 -6.90
C THR A 380 7.74 15.25 -6.86
N LEU A 381 8.61 15.47 -7.85
CA LEU A 381 9.49 16.62 -7.93
C LEU A 381 9.08 17.55 -9.08
N SER A 382 9.22 18.86 -8.88
CA SER A 382 9.14 19.86 -9.96
C SER A 382 10.24 19.65 -10.99
N GLY A 383 10.07 20.17 -12.21
CA GLY A 383 11.04 20.01 -13.28
C GLY A 383 12.43 20.58 -12.98
N ASP A 384 12.55 21.55 -12.08
CA ASP A 384 13.83 22.11 -11.60
C ASP A 384 14.36 21.40 -10.33
N GLY A 385 13.56 20.50 -9.73
CA GLY A 385 13.92 19.79 -8.50
C GLY A 385 13.96 20.63 -7.22
N ALA A 386 13.58 21.90 -7.30
CA ALA A 386 13.60 22.82 -6.16
C ALA A 386 12.42 22.58 -5.19
N THR A 387 11.34 22.02 -5.72
CA THR A 387 10.12 21.73 -4.96
C THR A 387 9.73 20.27 -5.13
N PHE A 388 9.29 19.63 -4.06
CA PHE A 388 8.69 18.29 -4.13
C PHE A 388 7.45 18.20 -3.24
N ALA A 389 6.47 17.42 -3.71
CA ALA A 389 5.26 17.12 -2.98
C ALA A 389 5.29 15.67 -2.47
N TYR A 390 4.76 15.44 -1.28
CA TYR A 390 4.72 14.13 -0.61
C TYR A 390 3.53 14.08 0.35
N LEU A 391 3.24 12.90 0.88
CA LEU A 391 2.31 12.74 2.00
C LEU A 391 3.09 12.73 3.31
N GLN A 392 2.50 13.33 4.33
CA GLN A 392 3.00 13.27 5.70
C GLN A 392 1.84 13.06 6.66
N GLU A 393 2.10 12.29 7.70
CA GLU A 393 1.13 11.94 8.73
C GLU A 393 1.71 12.07 10.15
N SER A 394 0.85 11.97 11.13
CA SER A 394 1.24 11.87 12.55
C SER A 394 0.14 11.18 13.34
N MET A 395 0.40 10.85 14.60
CA MET A 395 -0.61 10.32 15.52
C MET A 395 -1.92 11.16 15.57
N ARG A 396 -1.85 12.45 15.24
CA ARG A 396 -2.97 13.40 15.30
C ARG A 396 -3.47 13.89 13.95
N GLN A 397 -2.93 13.35 12.89
CA GLN A 397 -3.24 13.78 11.52
C GLN A 397 -3.15 12.59 10.59
N ALA A 398 -4.27 12.24 9.96
CA ALA A 398 -4.26 11.30 8.83
C ALA A 398 -3.40 11.86 7.69
N PRO A 399 -2.92 11.03 6.74
CA PRO A 399 -2.07 11.48 5.65
C PRO A 399 -2.64 12.72 4.93
N GLU A 400 -1.81 13.76 4.81
CA GLU A 400 -2.12 15.01 4.12
C GLU A 400 -1.00 15.35 3.13
N VAL A 401 -1.31 16.17 2.13
CA VAL A 401 -0.29 16.61 1.17
C VAL A 401 0.56 17.71 1.78
N TRP A 402 1.86 17.49 1.74
CA TRP A 402 2.89 18.44 2.12
C TRP A 402 3.77 18.81 0.92
N VAL A 403 4.41 19.94 1.01
CA VAL A 403 5.39 20.39 0.04
C VAL A 403 6.66 20.81 0.75
N ASN A 404 7.80 20.48 0.13
CA ASN A 404 9.10 21.05 0.48
C ASN A 404 9.52 22.02 -0.63
N GLU A 405 9.70 23.29 -0.29
CA GLU A 405 10.16 24.36 -1.18
C GLU A 405 11.55 24.82 -0.72
N ASN A 406 12.60 24.45 -1.44
CA ASN A 406 13.98 24.80 -1.11
C ASN A 406 14.42 24.43 0.33
N GLY A 407 13.95 23.31 0.86
CA GLY A 407 14.27 22.83 2.20
C GLY A 407 13.28 23.27 3.30
N ALA A 408 12.30 24.11 3.00
CA ALA A 408 11.23 24.48 3.91
C ALA A 408 9.97 23.63 3.66
N THR A 409 9.50 22.92 4.67
CA THR A 409 8.28 22.09 4.59
C THR A 409 7.05 22.85 5.03
N ARG A 410 5.92 22.63 4.38
CA ARG A 410 4.61 23.11 4.80
C ARG A 410 3.47 22.21 4.37
N GLU A 411 2.44 22.16 5.20
CA GLU A 411 1.18 21.48 4.90
C GLU A 411 0.40 22.23 3.81
N LEU A 412 -0.19 21.46 2.87
CA LEU A 412 -1.03 22.00 1.80
C LEU A 412 -2.51 21.70 2.00
N THR A 413 -2.84 20.59 2.65
CA THR A 413 -4.21 20.09 2.74
C THR A 413 -4.59 19.74 4.18
N ARG A 414 -5.88 19.78 4.46
CA ARG A 414 -6.47 19.41 5.76
C ARG A 414 -7.83 18.77 5.49
N THR A 415 -7.78 17.53 5.01
CA THR A 415 -8.93 16.82 4.48
C THR A 415 -9.80 16.21 5.57
N ASN A 416 -9.16 15.85 6.70
CA ASN A 416 -9.78 15.16 7.84
C ASN A 416 -9.76 16.00 9.14
N PRO A 417 -10.35 17.20 9.17
CA PRO A 417 -10.30 18.09 10.35
C PRO A 417 -11.03 17.52 11.58
N GLN A 418 -11.94 16.54 11.39
CA GLN A 418 -12.66 15.88 12.48
C GLN A 418 -11.74 15.14 13.46
N VAL A 419 -10.54 14.74 13.03
CA VAL A 419 -9.52 14.07 13.87
C VAL A 419 -9.11 14.93 15.07
N GLU A 420 -9.16 16.26 14.96
CA GLU A 420 -8.86 17.17 16.07
C GLU A 420 -9.82 17.02 17.25
N GLY A 421 -11.05 16.59 16.99
CA GLY A 421 -12.05 16.27 18.00
C GLY A 421 -11.88 14.90 18.65
N TRP A 422 -10.88 14.12 18.24
CA TRP A 422 -10.65 12.78 18.81
C TRP A 422 -9.78 12.85 20.07
N LYS A 423 -10.13 12.04 21.06
CA LYS A 423 -9.36 11.87 22.28
C LYS A 423 -8.21 10.91 22.04
N LEU A 424 -7.15 11.39 21.41
CA LEU A 424 -5.94 10.63 21.08
C LEU A 424 -4.91 10.77 22.19
N GLY A 425 -4.18 9.68 22.44
CA GLY A 425 -3.10 9.63 23.40
C GLY A 425 -1.77 10.18 22.87
N ALA A 426 -0.69 9.55 23.27
CA ALA A 426 0.66 9.85 22.77
C ALA A 426 1.30 8.58 22.20
N GLU A 427 2.15 8.75 21.20
CA GLU A 427 2.99 7.69 20.67
C GLU A 427 4.45 7.88 21.08
N ARG A 428 5.19 6.78 21.14
CA ARG A 428 6.64 6.78 21.38
C ARG A 428 7.28 5.62 20.66
N GLU A 429 8.38 5.87 19.98
CA GLU A 429 9.29 4.80 19.61
C GLU A 429 9.88 4.19 20.90
N VAL A 430 9.99 2.89 20.93
CA VAL A 430 10.63 2.11 21.99
C VAL A 430 11.59 1.10 21.40
N GLN A 431 12.60 0.72 22.17
CA GLN A 431 13.54 -0.32 21.76
C GLN A 431 13.90 -1.21 22.94
N TRP A 432 14.15 -2.47 22.65
CA TRP A 432 14.60 -3.45 23.64
C TRP A 432 15.62 -4.42 23.05
N LYS A 433 16.21 -5.25 23.87
CA LYS A 433 17.13 -6.28 23.43
C LYS A 433 16.43 -7.63 23.39
N SER A 434 16.57 -8.33 22.27
CA SER A 434 16.15 -9.72 22.17
C SER A 434 16.95 -10.58 23.13
N SER A 435 16.27 -11.34 23.96
CA SER A 435 16.91 -12.29 24.88
C SER A 435 17.55 -13.48 24.15
N LYS A 436 17.13 -13.72 22.89
CA LYS A 436 17.69 -14.79 22.06
C LYS A 436 19.15 -14.54 21.65
N ASP A 437 19.49 -13.32 21.23
CA ASP A 437 20.79 -13.02 20.62
C ASP A 437 21.30 -11.58 20.86
N GLY A 438 20.59 -10.78 21.65
CA GLY A 438 20.97 -9.40 21.98
C GLY A 438 20.73 -8.37 20.86
N LYS A 439 20.10 -8.75 19.75
CA LYS A 439 19.72 -7.79 18.70
C LYS A 439 18.78 -6.72 19.25
N THR A 440 18.91 -5.50 18.74
CA THR A 440 17.95 -4.44 19.04
C THR A 440 16.67 -4.71 18.26
N VAL A 441 15.54 -4.60 18.95
CA VAL A 441 14.19 -4.66 18.36
C VAL A 441 13.54 -3.32 18.62
N PHE A 442 12.92 -2.75 17.60
CA PHE A 442 12.16 -1.51 17.70
C PHE A 442 10.67 -1.78 17.74
N GLY A 443 9.91 -0.80 18.18
CA GLY A 443 8.46 -0.81 18.14
C GLY A 443 7.90 0.55 18.49
N VAL A 444 6.58 0.68 18.35
CA VAL A 444 5.84 1.87 18.77
C VAL A 444 4.96 1.51 19.96
N VAL A 445 4.87 2.39 20.94
CA VAL A 445 3.92 2.30 22.05
C VAL A 445 2.93 3.44 21.94
N LEU A 446 1.64 3.10 21.87
CA LEU A 446 0.56 4.07 21.99
C LEU A 446 0.07 4.08 23.44
N LEU A 447 0.09 5.25 24.04
CA LEU A 447 -0.36 5.48 25.41
C LEU A 447 -1.78 6.05 25.40
N PRO A 448 -2.65 5.68 26.37
CA PRO A 448 -3.99 6.25 26.43
C PRO A 448 -3.97 7.76 26.73
N PRO A 449 -5.02 8.52 26.37
CA PRO A 449 -5.07 9.97 26.54
C PRO A 449 -4.80 10.48 27.96
N GLU A 450 -5.18 9.71 28.96
CA GLU A 450 -5.01 10.06 30.38
C GLU A 450 -3.90 9.22 31.04
N TYR A 451 -2.86 8.89 30.28
CA TYR A 451 -1.73 8.11 30.79
C TYR A 451 -1.06 8.84 31.97
N GLN A 452 -0.84 8.09 33.05
CA GLN A 452 -0.13 8.52 34.24
C GLN A 452 1.07 7.64 34.47
N GLN A 453 2.24 8.23 34.56
CA GLN A 453 3.47 7.51 34.86
C GLN A 453 3.37 6.77 36.21
N GLY A 454 3.80 5.50 36.24
CA GLY A 454 3.73 4.64 37.43
C GLY A 454 2.39 3.89 37.58
N LYS A 455 1.37 4.20 36.79
CA LYS A 455 0.15 3.39 36.73
C LYS A 455 0.29 2.35 35.61
N ARG A 456 -0.09 1.11 35.91
CA ARG A 456 -0.12 0.00 34.95
C ARG A 456 -1.45 -0.05 34.23
N TYR A 457 -1.42 -0.32 32.92
CA TYR A 457 -2.58 -0.32 32.06
C TYR A 457 -2.80 -1.70 31.42
N PRO A 458 -4.06 -2.08 31.10
CA PRO A 458 -4.30 -3.21 30.23
C PRO A 458 -3.61 -2.96 28.90
N THR A 459 -2.91 -3.97 28.38
CA THR A 459 -2.00 -3.79 27.25
C THR A 459 -2.33 -4.78 26.14
N ILE A 460 -2.45 -4.27 24.92
CA ILE A 460 -2.69 -5.03 23.71
C ILE A 460 -1.41 -5.02 22.87
N VAL A 461 -0.93 -6.20 22.51
CA VAL A 461 0.15 -6.35 21.52
C VAL A 461 -0.49 -6.53 20.16
N HIS A 462 -0.26 -5.57 19.26
CA HIS A 462 -0.81 -5.59 17.91
C HIS A 462 0.33 -5.82 16.91
N VAL A 463 0.41 -7.04 16.36
CA VAL A 463 1.48 -7.48 15.48
C VAL A 463 1.09 -7.23 14.02
N HIS A 464 1.99 -6.63 13.23
CA HIS A 464 1.77 -6.35 11.80
C HIS A 464 1.78 -7.62 10.94
N GLY A 465 1.34 -7.47 9.70
CA GLY A 465 1.43 -8.49 8.64
C GLY A 465 2.82 -8.58 8.01
N GLY A 466 2.87 -9.09 6.82
CA GLY A 466 4.12 -9.23 6.06
C GLY A 466 4.69 -10.65 6.11
N PRO A 467 5.81 -10.91 6.79
CA PRO A 467 6.45 -10.20 7.90
C PRO A 467 7.27 -8.94 7.56
N GLU A 468 7.58 -8.69 6.29
CA GLU A 468 8.37 -7.56 5.80
C GLU A 468 7.54 -6.26 5.77
N GLU A 469 6.96 -5.90 6.91
CA GLU A 469 6.34 -4.61 7.18
C GLU A 469 6.99 -4.02 8.44
N ALA A 470 6.65 -2.80 8.80
CA ALA A 470 7.02 -2.23 10.09
C ALA A 470 5.94 -1.25 10.55
N TRP A 471 5.61 -1.32 11.82
CA TRP A 471 4.93 -0.24 12.50
C TRP A 471 5.89 0.95 12.64
N ALA A 472 5.46 2.11 12.23
CA ALA A 472 6.20 3.36 12.39
C ALA A 472 5.37 4.35 13.20
N THR A 473 6.03 5.35 13.79
CA THR A 473 5.33 6.51 14.35
C THR A 473 4.60 7.24 13.24
N GLY A 474 3.33 7.60 13.47
CA GLY A 474 2.49 8.20 12.43
C GLY A 474 1.00 8.03 12.69
N TRP A 475 0.25 7.72 11.64
CA TRP A 475 -1.20 7.55 11.70
C TRP A 475 -1.59 6.10 12.01
N HIS A 476 -2.28 5.90 13.14
CA HIS A 476 -2.75 4.60 13.63
C HIS A 476 -4.29 4.51 13.62
N GLY A 477 -4.93 5.12 12.64
CA GLY A 477 -6.39 5.20 12.53
C GLY A 477 -6.92 4.61 11.23
N THR A 478 -6.54 3.38 10.89
CA THR A 478 -7.07 2.60 9.77
C THR A 478 -7.73 1.32 10.27
N TRP A 479 -8.48 0.63 9.42
CA TRP A 479 -9.07 -0.66 9.82
C TRP A 479 -8.01 -1.76 10.06
N TYR A 480 -6.84 -1.61 9.49
CA TYR A 480 -5.70 -2.53 9.65
C TYR A 480 -4.80 -2.12 10.82
N ASP A 481 -4.52 -0.82 10.94
CA ASP A 481 -3.82 -0.21 12.06
C ASP A 481 -4.81 0.64 12.88
N TYR A 482 -5.48 0.01 13.82
CA TYR A 482 -6.49 0.62 14.69
C TYR A 482 -5.96 0.93 16.09
N GLY A 483 -4.66 1.04 16.23
CA GLY A 483 -4.00 1.30 17.51
C GLY A 483 -4.50 2.57 18.20
N ALA A 484 -4.77 3.64 17.44
CA ALA A 484 -5.31 4.89 17.97
C ALA A 484 -6.69 4.71 18.63
N MET A 485 -7.56 3.88 18.04
CA MET A 485 -8.86 3.55 18.62
C MET A 485 -8.69 2.81 19.96
N LEU A 486 -7.89 1.77 20.00
CA LEU A 486 -7.64 1.01 21.24
C LEU A 486 -7.02 1.90 22.34
N ALA A 487 -6.05 2.75 21.98
CA ALA A 487 -5.47 3.69 22.94
C ALA A 487 -6.51 4.68 23.47
N SER A 488 -7.41 5.19 22.62
CA SER A 488 -8.47 6.11 23.04
C SER A 488 -9.47 5.47 24.02
N HIS A 489 -9.61 4.13 23.99
CA HIS A 489 -10.42 3.35 24.94
C HIS A 489 -9.67 2.96 26.23
N GLY A 490 -8.46 3.49 26.44
CA GLY A 490 -7.72 3.35 27.69
C GLY A 490 -6.71 2.21 27.71
N TYR A 491 -6.45 1.55 26.60
CA TYR A 491 -5.40 0.54 26.47
C TYR A 491 -4.04 1.17 26.18
N VAL A 492 -2.98 0.55 26.65
CA VAL A 492 -1.65 0.69 26.06
C VAL A 492 -1.58 -0.27 24.87
N VAL A 493 -1.08 0.18 23.73
CA VAL A 493 -0.90 -0.67 22.54
C VAL A 493 0.59 -0.76 22.25
N LEU A 494 1.13 -1.97 22.24
CA LEU A 494 2.48 -2.26 21.75
C LEU A 494 2.38 -2.70 20.29
N LEU A 495 3.09 -2.00 19.45
CA LEU A 495 3.24 -2.24 18.00
C LEU A 495 4.70 -2.69 17.78
N PRO A 496 5.03 -3.98 17.91
CA PRO A 496 6.41 -4.46 17.84
C PRO A 496 6.84 -4.66 16.37
N ASN A 497 8.14 -4.44 16.10
CA ASN A 497 8.80 -4.79 14.83
C ASN A 497 9.82 -5.91 15.12
N PRO A 498 9.37 -7.18 15.27
CA PRO A 498 10.26 -8.30 15.51
C PRO A 498 11.18 -8.55 14.31
N ARG A 499 12.20 -9.41 14.46
CA ARG A 499 12.98 -9.86 13.31
C ARG A 499 12.06 -10.41 12.20
N GLY A 500 12.39 -10.10 10.96
CA GLY A 500 11.49 -10.27 9.81
C GLY A 500 10.89 -8.94 9.34
N SER A 501 10.86 -7.91 10.21
CA SER A 501 10.31 -6.59 9.89
C SER A 501 11.29 -5.72 9.11
N ASP A 502 10.74 -4.73 8.43
CA ASP A 502 11.45 -3.59 7.85
C ASP A 502 12.09 -2.68 8.94
N GLY A 503 12.88 -1.70 8.50
CA GLY A 503 13.40 -0.63 9.35
C GLY A 503 14.82 -0.84 9.86
N GLN A 504 15.41 -2.03 9.70
CA GLN A 504 16.77 -2.35 10.12
C GLN A 504 17.61 -3.02 9.01
N GLY A 505 17.18 -2.85 7.76
CA GLY A 505 17.83 -3.38 6.57
C GLY A 505 17.56 -4.86 6.30
N PRO A 506 18.06 -5.36 5.14
CA PRO A 506 17.67 -6.69 4.63
C PRO A 506 18.10 -7.83 5.56
N GLY A 507 19.23 -7.68 6.27
CA GLY A 507 19.69 -8.72 7.20
C GLY A 507 18.76 -8.94 8.40
N PHE A 508 18.02 -7.92 8.85
CA PHE A 508 17.00 -8.05 9.89
C PHE A 508 15.68 -8.58 9.33
N ALA A 509 15.29 -8.12 8.14
CA ALA A 509 14.12 -8.61 7.41
C ALA A 509 14.22 -10.13 7.12
N GLU A 510 15.42 -10.65 6.88
CA GLU A 510 15.66 -12.08 6.66
C GLU A 510 15.96 -12.89 7.93
N ALA A 511 16.00 -12.25 9.10
CA ALA A 511 16.45 -12.92 10.33
C ALA A 511 15.44 -13.92 10.93
N ASN A 512 14.22 -14.01 10.39
CA ASN A 512 13.22 -15.02 10.73
C ASN A 512 13.14 -16.16 9.68
N TYR A 513 14.10 -16.25 8.75
CA TYR A 513 14.18 -17.33 7.79
C TYR A 513 14.27 -18.69 8.50
N GLN A 514 13.36 -19.60 8.21
CA GLN A 514 13.17 -20.91 8.82
C GLN A 514 12.93 -20.88 10.34
N ASP A 515 12.45 -19.75 10.89
CA ASP A 515 12.37 -19.53 12.34
C ASP A 515 11.10 -18.74 12.76
N TRP A 516 10.02 -18.78 11.96
CA TRP A 516 8.75 -18.17 12.35
C TRP A 516 8.23 -18.80 13.65
N GLY A 517 7.84 -17.99 14.62
CA GLY A 517 7.47 -18.44 15.97
C GLY A 517 8.68 -18.78 16.85
N GLY A 518 9.89 -18.56 16.35
CA GLY A 518 11.14 -18.73 17.13
C GLY A 518 11.67 -17.38 17.64
N GLY A 519 12.62 -16.79 16.91
CA GLY A 519 13.21 -15.51 17.30
C GLY A 519 12.27 -14.32 17.25
N ASP A 520 11.39 -14.29 16.28
CA ASP A 520 10.35 -13.28 16.13
C ASP A 520 9.33 -13.31 17.29
N TYR A 521 8.90 -14.51 17.71
CA TYR A 521 8.09 -14.68 18.93
C TYR A 521 8.82 -14.19 20.18
N GLN A 522 10.10 -14.55 20.35
CA GLN A 522 10.89 -14.08 21.49
C GLN A 522 11.03 -12.56 21.50
N ASP A 523 11.25 -11.95 20.32
CA ASP A 523 11.32 -10.49 20.17
C ASP A 523 10.03 -9.80 20.63
N VAL A 524 8.86 -10.37 20.29
CA VAL A 524 7.55 -9.87 20.73
C VAL A 524 7.40 -10.01 22.26
N MET A 525 7.75 -11.17 22.83
CA MET A 525 7.63 -11.43 24.26
C MET A 525 8.56 -10.54 25.08
N ASP A 526 9.79 -10.29 24.60
CA ASP A 526 10.74 -9.37 25.23
C ASP A 526 10.21 -7.92 25.22
N GLY A 527 9.46 -7.52 24.19
CA GLY A 527 8.78 -6.23 24.16
C GLY A 527 7.68 -6.10 25.21
N VAL A 528 6.92 -7.17 25.46
CA VAL A 528 5.95 -7.24 26.58
C VAL A 528 6.66 -7.11 27.92
N ASP A 529 7.74 -7.86 28.11
CA ASP A 529 8.53 -7.83 29.34
C ASP A 529 9.18 -6.46 29.58
N TYR A 530 9.64 -5.80 28.51
CA TYR A 530 10.12 -4.42 28.55
C TYR A 530 9.05 -3.47 29.10
N LEU A 531 7.81 -3.51 28.59
CA LEU A 531 6.74 -2.64 29.08
C LEU A 531 6.32 -2.95 30.53
N ILE A 532 6.35 -4.21 30.94
CA ILE A 532 6.09 -4.62 32.34
C ILE A 532 7.19 -4.07 33.26
N ALA A 533 8.46 -4.18 32.87
CA ALA A 533 9.60 -3.67 33.61
C ALA A 533 9.58 -2.14 33.75
N GLN A 534 9.11 -1.44 32.68
CA GLN A 534 8.90 0.02 32.72
C GLN A 534 7.70 0.45 33.59
N GLY A 535 6.93 -0.49 34.14
CA GLY A 535 5.74 -0.19 34.93
C GLY A 535 4.55 0.33 34.12
N ILE A 536 4.54 0.11 32.79
CA ILE A 536 3.51 0.55 31.85
C ILE A 536 2.43 -0.52 31.70
N ALA A 537 2.82 -1.75 31.37
CA ALA A 537 1.90 -2.86 31.16
C ALA A 537 1.50 -3.55 32.47
N ASP A 538 0.23 -3.92 32.57
CA ASP A 538 -0.27 -4.78 33.64
C ASP A 538 -0.12 -6.25 33.22
N PRO A 539 0.74 -7.04 33.89
CA PRO A 539 0.97 -8.43 33.50
C PRO A 539 -0.26 -9.33 33.63
N GLY A 540 -1.27 -8.91 34.41
CA GLY A 540 -2.54 -9.63 34.58
C GLY A 540 -3.59 -9.30 33.50
N ARG A 541 -3.35 -8.29 32.66
CA ARG A 541 -4.30 -7.79 31.66
C ARG A 541 -3.64 -7.55 30.31
N LEU A 542 -3.15 -8.64 29.70
CA LEU A 542 -2.50 -8.64 28.39
C LEU A 542 -3.41 -9.27 27.35
N ALA A 543 -3.47 -8.70 26.15
CA ALA A 543 -4.06 -9.30 24.95
C ALA A 543 -3.10 -9.22 23.78
N VAL A 544 -3.29 -10.08 22.78
CA VAL A 544 -2.51 -10.10 21.55
C VAL A 544 -3.43 -10.20 20.35
N GLY A 545 -3.07 -9.56 19.25
CA GLY A 545 -3.82 -9.65 18.00
C GLY A 545 -2.98 -9.17 16.83
N GLY A 546 -3.45 -9.47 15.64
CA GLY A 546 -2.84 -9.04 14.39
C GLY A 546 -3.48 -9.70 13.18
N TRP A 547 -3.06 -9.25 12.01
CA TRP A 547 -3.61 -9.69 10.73
C TRP A 547 -2.52 -10.39 9.90
N SER A 548 -2.89 -11.41 9.11
CA SER A 548 -1.96 -12.10 8.21
C SER A 548 -0.81 -12.78 9.00
N PHE A 549 0.44 -12.37 8.81
CA PHE A 549 1.56 -12.79 9.66
C PHE A 549 1.31 -12.42 11.15
N GLY A 550 0.70 -11.26 11.43
CA GLY A 550 0.29 -10.91 12.79
C GLY A 550 -0.77 -11.87 13.36
N GLY A 551 -1.65 -12.41 12.51
CA GLY A 551 -2.57 -13.49 12.86
C GLY A 551 -1.86 -14.83 13.10
N PHE A 552 -0.83 -15.16 12.32
CA PHE A 552 0.08 -16.27 12.60
C PHE A 552 0.72 -16.09 13.98
N MET A 553 1.36 -14.97 14.22
CA MET A 553 2.03 -14.70 15.49
C MET A 553 1.07 -14.75 16.67
N THR A 554 -0.15 -14.24 16.51
CA THR A 554 -1.19 -14.34 17.52
C THR A 554 -1.53 -15.79 17.84
N SER A 555 -1.81 -16.61 16.80
CA SER A 555 -2.13 -18.03 16.98
C SER A 555 -0.95 -18.81 17.58
N TRP A 556 0.28 -18.45 17.22
CA TRP A 556 1.49 -19.00 17.84
C TRP A 556 1.61 -18.64 19.31
N VAL A 557 1.46 -17.36 19.66
CA VAL A 557 1.53 -16.87 21.05
C VAL A 557 0.52 -17.60 21.94
N VAL A 558 -0.76 -17.67 21.54
CA VAL A 558 -1.81 -18.27 22.39
C VAL A 558 -1.70 -19.79 22.52
N THR A 559 -0.91 -20.44 21.64
CA THR A 559 -0.60 -21.87 21.74
C THR A 559 0.71 -22.16 22.49
N HIS A 560 1.49 -21.11 22.87
CA HIS A 560 2.79 -21.30 23.52
C HIS A 560 2.91 -20.59 24.89
N THR A 561 1.91 -19.81 25.31
CA THR A 561 1.91 -19.16 26.62
C THR A 561 0.50 -18.79 27.10
N ASP A 562 0.26 -18.89 28.41
CA ASP A 562 -1.01 -18.52 29.06
C ASP A 562 -1.03 -17.08 29.60
N ARG A 563 -0.05 -16.24 29.24
CA ARG A 563 0.08 -14.85 29.73
C ARG A 563 -1.06 -13.95 29.26
N PHE A 564 -1.66 -14.24 28.10
CA PHE A 564 -2.65 -13.39 27.48
C PHE A 564 -4.08 -13.81 27.86
N LYS A 565 -4.96 -12.82 28.06
CA LYS A 565 -6.35 -13.01 28.43
C LYS A 565 -7.30 -13.03 27.23
N ALA A 566 -6.84 -12.56 26.08
CA ALA A 566 -7.55 -12.60 24.80
C ALA A 566 -6.58 -12.65 23.62
N GLY A 567 -6.96 -13.38 22.57
CA GLY A 567 -6.31 -13.39 21.27
C GLY A 567 -7.24 -12.93 20.17
N MET A 568 -6.75 -12.20 19.15
CA MET A 568 -7.50 -11.90 17.93
C MET A 568 -6.68 -12.34 16.70
N VAL A 569 -7.11 -13.42 16.05
CA VAL A 569 -6.47 -14.00 14.86
C VAL A 569 -7.20 -13.49 13.62
N GLY A 570 -6.64 -12.47 12.99
CA GLY A 570 -7.17 -11.90 11.75
C GLY A 570 -6.50 -12.53 10.52
N ALA A 571 -7.23 -13.21 9.64
CA ALA A 571 -6.73 -13.89 8.44
C ALA A 571 -5.35 -14.55 8.67
N GLY A 572 -5.20 -15.23 9.81
CA GLY A 572 -3.92 -15.76 10.28
C GLY A 572 -3.55 -17.08 9.60
N VAL A 573 -2.25 -17.24 9.33
CA VAL A 573 -1.69 -18.53 8.87
C VAL A 573 -1.55 -19.45 10.07
N THR A 574 -2.35 -20.51 10.13
CA THR A 574 -2.39 -21.41 11.28
C THR A 574 -1.83 -22.82 11.00
N ASP A 575 -1.81 -23.22 9.72
CA ASP A 575 -1.14 -24.42 9.21
C ASP A 575 -0.30 -24.07 7.98
N LEU A 576 1.00 -23.95 8.14
CA LEU A 576 1.93 -23.63 7.06
C LEU A 576 1.95 -24.70 5.97
N SER A 577 1.72 -25.98 6.31
CA SER A 577 1.69 -27.08 5.36
C SER A 577 0.49 -27.00 4.41
N SER A 578 -0.71 -26.75 4.93
CA SER A 578 -1.90 -26.54 4.09
C SER A 578 -1.85 -25.19 3.38
N MET A 579 -1.35 -24.14 4.02
CA MET A 579 -1.13 -22.82 3.39
C MET A 579 -0.27 -22.95 2.14
N ALA A 580 0.87 -23.67 2.20
CA ALA A 580 1.80 -23.83 1.09
C ALA A 580 1.17 -24.49 -0.15
N THR A 581 0.04 -25.17 0.00
CA THR A 581 -0.63 -25.91 -1.10
C THR A 581 -1.96 -25.30 -1.54
N THR A 582 -2.41 -24.23 -0.88
CA THR A 582 -3.74 -23.64 -1.11
C THR A 582 -3.74 -22.14 -1.39
N THR A 583 -2.67 -21.42 -1.05
CA THR A 583 -2.54 -19.97 -1.27
C THR A 583 -2.25 -19.61 -2.72
N ASP A 584 -2.62 -18.41 -3.14
CA ASP A 584 -2.29 -17.83 -4.45
C ASP A 584 -0.81 -17.48 -4.63
N ILE A 585 -0.05 -17.38 -3.51
CA ILE A 585 1.37 -16.99 -3.49
C ILE A 585 2.34 -18.16 -3.35
N SER A 586 1.85 -19.40 -3.45
CA SER A 586 2.67 -20.60 -3.44
C SER A 586 3.22 -20.91 -4.86
N PRO A 587 4.46 -21.37 -4.98
CA PRO A 587 5.42 -21.69 -3.91
C PRO A 587 6.29 -20.51 -3.46
N SER A 588 6.27 -19.36 -4.17
CA SER A 588 7.28 -18.30 -4.04
C SER A 588 7.46 -17.80 -2.62
N PHE A 589 6.36 -17.49 -1.95
CA PHE A 589 6.38 -16.95 -0.61
C PHE A 589 6.96 -17.94 0.40
N GLN A 590 6.38 -19.13 0.44
CA GLN A 590 6.80 -20.15 1.38
C GLN A 590 8.24 -20.62 1.15
N ASP A 591 8.64 -20.80 -0.09
CA ASP A 591 10.03 -21.17 -0.42
C ASP A 591 11.02 -20.10 0.04
N GLY A 592 10.64 -18.82 -0.02
CA GLY A 592 11.43 -17.70 0.47
C GLY A 592 11.65 -17.72 1.98
N TYR A 593 10.72 -18.31 2.75
CA TYR A 593 10.82 -18.36 4.22
C TYR A 593 11.24 -19.73 4.75
N PHE A 594 10.81 -20.82 4.17
CA PHE A 594 11.01 -22.17 4.70
C PHE A 594 11.78 -23.11 3.77
N GLY A 595 12.05 -22.70 2.54
CA GLY A 595 12.58 -23.53 1.49
C GLY A 595 11.51 -24.41 0.81
N PRO A 596 11.86 -25.17 -0.25
CA PRO A 596 10.91 -25.95 -1.03
C PRO A 596 10.09 -26.90 -0.17
N PHE A 597 8.76 -26.85 -0.31
CA PHE A 597 7.83 -27.62 0.53
C PHE A 597 8.13 -29.13 0.57
N ALA A 598 8.49 -29.71 -0.59
CA ALA A 598 8.79 -31.16 -0.67
C ALA A 598 10.00 -31.58 0.21
N GLU A 599 10.95 -30.66 0.40
CA GLU A 599 12.20 -30.90 1.15
C GLU A 599 12.06 -30.49 2.62
N SER A 600 11.21 -29.48 2.90
CA SER A 600 11.13 -28.79 4.18
C SER A 600 9.85 -29.12 4.97
N ARG A 601 9.06 -30.10 4.57
CA ARG A 601 7.72 -30.40 5.14
C ARG A 601 7.70 -30.50 6.67
N LYS A 602 8.71 -31.12 7.28
CA LYS A 602 8.81 -31.21 8.75
C LYS A 602 8.98 -29.85 9.41
N LEU A 603 9.66 -28.93 8.72
CA LEU A 603 9.85 -27.56 9.20
C LEU A 603 8.51 -26.80 9.15
N TYR A 604 7.75 -26.93 8.06
CA TYR A 604 6.42 -26.35 7.94
C TYR A 604 5.51 -26.84 9.09
N ASP A 605 5.48 -28.14 9.34
CA ASP A 605 4.67 -28.72 10.44
C ASP A 605 5.13 -28.20 11.81
N ALA A 606 6.44 -28.11 12.06
CA ALA A 606 7.00 -27.68 13.34
C ALA A 606 6.68 -26.20 13.68
N HIS A 607 6.45 -25.37 12.66
CA HIS A 607 6.13 -23.96 12.81
C HIS A 607 4.64 -23.63 12.57
N SER A 608 3.77 -24.66 12.52
CA SER A 608 2.32 -24.49 12.35
C SER A 608 1.61 -24.42 13.69
N PRO A 609 0.97 -23.29 14.07
CA PRO A 609 0.26 -23.14 15.36
C PRO A 609 -0.75 -24.22 15.65
N VAL A 610 -1.45 -24.73 14.63
CA VAL A 610 -2.48 -25.78 14.77
C VAL A 610 -1.92 -27.09 15.35
N ARG A 611 -0.61 -27.34 15.23
CA ARG A 611 0.07 -28.51 15.84
C ARG A 611 0.14 -28.45 17.38
N PHE A 612 -0.06 -27.28 17.94
CA PHE A 612 0.01 -26.99 19.38
C PHE A 612 -1.32 -26.52 19.96
N ILE A 613 -2.42 -26.74 19.21
CA ILE A 613 -3.73 -26.17 19.51
C ILE A 613 -4.31 -26.66 20.84
N ASP A 614 -3.95 -27.87 21.28
CA ASP A 614 -4.31 -28.45 22.59
C ASP A 614 -3.77 -27.65 23.77
N GLN A 615 -2.67 -26.91 23.58
CA GLN A 615 -2.04 -26.06 24.59
C GLN A 615 -2.71 -24.68 24.69
N CYS A 616 -3.60 -24.32 23.78
CA CYS A 616 -4.29 -23.03 23.80
C CYS A 616 -5.38 -23.00 24.87
N HIS A 617 -5.24 -22.13 25.88
CA HIS A 617 -6.27 -21.86 26.90
C HIS A 617 -6.83 -20.44 26.80
N THR A 618 -6.18 -19.56 26.08
CA THR A 618 -6.58 -18.17 25.85
C THR A 618 -7.86 -18.11 25.01
N PRO A 619 -8.89 -17.33 25.38
CA PRO A 619 -10.03 -17.02 24.53
C PRO A 619 -9.60 -16.40 23.19
N VAL A 620 -10.14 -16.86 22.06
CA VAL A 620 -9.73 -16.44 20.71
C VAL A 620 -10.91 -15.97 19.87
N LEU A 621 -10.76 -14.77 19.27
CA LEU A 621 -11.61 -14.28 18.18
C LEU A 621 -10.89 -14.51 16.84
N VAL A 622 -11.54 -15.21 15.90
CA VAL A 622 -11.04 -15.40 14.54
C VAL A 622 -11.85 -14.54 13.58
N LEU A 623 -11.20 -13.71 12.78
CA LEU A 623 -11.83 -12.87 11.74
C LEU A 623 -11.24 -13.22 10.37
N HIS A 624 -12.08 -13.46 9.35
CA HIS A 624 -11.59 -13.91 8.05
C HIS A 624 -12.52 -13.51 6.88
N GLY A 625 -11.94 -13.05 5.76
CA GLY A 625 -12.64 -12.83 4.50
C GLY A 625 -12.94 -14.15 3.77
N GLU A 626 -14.18 -14.32 3.27
CA GLU A 626 -14.54 -15.56 2.56
C GLU A 626 -13.89 -15.68 1.17
N ALA A 627 -13.53 -14.57 0.56
CA ALA A 627 -12.90 -14.52 -0.77
C ALA A 627 -11.37 -14.28 -0.68
N ASP A 628 -10.74 -14.66 0.42
CA ASP A 628 -9.31 -14.50 0.65
C ASP A 628 -8.50 -15.61 -0.05
N PRO A 629 -7.78 -15.30 -1.16
CA PRO A 629 -6.91 -16.27 -1.83
C PRO A 629 -5.50 -16.29 -1.22
N ARG A 630 -5.12 -15.22 -0.48
CA ARG A 630 -3.79 -15.04 0.10
C ARG A 630 -3.57 -15.94 1.30
N VAL A 631 -4.47 -15.84 2.27
CA VAL A 631 -4.59 -16.76 3.40
C VAL A 631 -5.97 -17.40 3.29
N PRO A 632 -6.07 -18.59 2.68
CA PRO A 632 -7.39 -19.22 2.47
C PRO A 632 -8.16 -19.36 3.77
N ILE A 633 -9.48 -19.12 3.71
CA ILE A 633 -10.36 -19.13 4.89
C ILE A 633 -10.28 -20.42 5.70
N SER A 634 -9.90 -21.53 5.06
CA SER A 634 -9.66 -22.82 5.73
C SER A 634 -8.64 -22.73 6.87
N GLN A 635 -7.67 -21.81 6.81
CA GLN A 635 -6.72 -21.56 7.89
C GLN A 635 -7.43 -21.11 9.18
N GLY A 636 -8.34 -20.13 9.06
CA GLY A 636 -9.16 -19.67 10.19
C GLY A 636 -10.15 -20.74 10.66
N GLU A 637 -10.78 -21.46 9.73
CA GLU A 637 -11.76 -22.53 10.05
C GLU A 637 -11.11 -23.70 10.79
N GLU A 638 -9.90 -24.10 10.39
CA GLU A 638 -9.15 -25.18 11.04
C GLU A 638 -8.82 -24.83 12.49
N PHE A 639 -8.29 -23.63 12.72
CA PHE A 639 -7.95 -23.15 14.05
C PHE A 639 -9.19 -23.00 14.94
N TYR A 640 -10.26 -22.38 14.43
CA TYR A 640 -11.53 -22.24 15.12
C TYR A 640 -12.14 -23.60 15.52
N ASN A 641 -12.25 -24.54 14.55
CA ASN A 641 -12.84 -25.84 14.82
C ASN A 641 -12.00 -26.67 15.80
N GLY A 642 -10.68 -26.62 15.69
CA GLY A 642 -9.77 -27.28 16.63
C GLY A 642 -9.99 -26.82 18.07
N LEU A 643 -10.02 -25.51 18.30
CA LEU A 643 -10.32 -24.94 19.62
C LEU A 643 -11.73 -25.28 20.10
N ARG A 644 -12.73 -25.24 19.23
CA ARG A 644 -14.11 -25.61 19.54
C ARG A 644 -14.24 -27.07 19.94
N PHE A 645 -13.56 -27.98 19.26
CA PHE A 645 -13.56 -29.40 19.61
C PHE A 645 -12.93 -29.67 20.97
N LEU A 646 -12.00 -28.84 21.39
CA LEU A 646 -11.37 -28.87 22.73
C LEU A 646 -12.21 -28.16 23.80
N GLY A 647 -13.41 -27.64 23.45
CA GLY A 647 -14.28 -26.90 24.37
C GLY A 647 -13.70 -25.56 24.84
N ARG A 648 -12.79 -24.95 24.06
CA ARG A 648 -12.19 -23.64 24.36
C ARG A 648 -13.16 -22.51 24.04
N ASP A 649 -12.97 -21.36 24.71
CA ASP A 649 -13.71 -20.13 24.39
C ASP A 649 -13.16 -19.56 23.07
N VAL A 650 -13.95 -19.72 22.00
CA VAL A 650 -13.57 -19.28 20.66
C VAL A 650 -14.78 -18.80 19.87
N ALA A 651 -14.63 -17.69 19.18
CA ALA A 651 -15.60 -17.16 18.23
C ALA A 651 -14.94 -16.99 16.85
N MET A 652 -15.72 -17.20 15.79
CA MET A 652 -15.27 -16.91 14.42
C MET A 652 -16.31 -16.06 13.69
N VAL A 653 -15.85 -15.04 12.97
CA VAL A 653 -16.68 -14.24 12.07
C VAL A 653 -16.11 -14.31 10.66
N ARG A 654 -16.97 -14.64 9.71
CA ARG A 654 -16.66 -14.73 8.28
C ARG A 654 -17.26 -13.53 7.58
N TYR A 655 -16.49 -12.90 6.70
CA TYR A 655 -16.92 -11.73 5.95
C TYR A 655 -17.11 -12.09 4.47
N PRO A 656 -18.38 -12.22 4.01
CA PRO A 656 -18.67 -12.55 2.61
C PRO A 656 -18.04 -11.53 1.64
N ARG A 657 -17.53 -12.00 0.51
CA ARG A 657 -16.92 -11.21 -0.56
C ARG A 657 -15.58 -10.56 -0.20
N GLU A 658 -15.21 -10.48 1.07
CA GLU A 658 -13.97 -9.82 1.46
C GLU A 658 -12.75 -10.66 1.07
N PRO A 659 -11.77 -10.03 0.37
CA PRO A 659 -10.45 -10.60 0.15
C PRO A 659 -9.58 -10.50 1.40
N HIS A 660 -8.27 -10.67 1.25
CA HIS A 660 -7.30 -10.58 2.36
C HIS A 660 -7.32 -9.22 3.07
N ILE A 661 -7.51 -8.14 2.34
CA ILE A 661 -7.62 -6.77 2.84
C ILE A 661 -9.09 -6.33 2.67
N PHE A 662 -9.77 -6.03 3.77
CA PHE A 662 -11.17 -5.67 3.74
C PHE A 662 -11.43 -4.37 2.99
N THR A 663 -12.40 -4.41 2.09
CA THR A 663 -12.72 -3.30 1.20
C THR A 663 -14.08 -2.67 1.46
N GLU A 664 -15.02 -3.43 2.05
CA GLU A 664 -16.37 -2.94 2.34
C GLU A 664 -16.38 -2.21 3.69
N ARG A 665 -16.80 -0.96 3.66
CA ARG A 665 -16.83 -0.07 4.83
C ARG A 665 -17.57 -0.67 6.04
N GLU A 666 -18.74 -1.27 5.81
CA GLU A 666 -19.56 -1.87 6.89
C GLU A 666 -18.85 -3.08 7.52
N HIS A 667 -18.11 -3.87 6.74
CA HIS A 667 -17.30 -4.96 7.26
C HIS A 667 -16.12 -4.45 8.08
N GLN A 668 -15.50 -3.33 7.67
CA GLN A 668 -14.46 -2.69 8.46
C GLN A 668 -14.99 -2.18 9.80
N ILE A 669 -16.16 -1.56 9.82
CA ILE A 669 -16.82 -1.09 11.05
C ILE A 669 -17.16 -2.29 11.97
N ASP A 670 -17.79 -3.34 11.43
CA ASP A 670 -18.17 -4.52 12.22
C ASP A 670 -16.94 -5.22 12.80
N SER A 671 -15.87 -5.40 12.00
CA SER A 671 -14.65 -6.06 12.46
C SER A 671 -13.98 -5.30 13.60
N LEU A 672 -13.83 -3.99 13.48
CA LEU A 672 -13.28 -3.13 14.52
C LEU A 672 -14.13 -3.13 15.80
N GLY A 673 -15.47 -3.10 15.64
CA GLY A 673 -16.40 -3.19 16.76
C GLY A 673 -16.29 -4.52 17.52
N ARG A 674 -16.13 -5.64 16.81
CA ARG A 674 -15.94 -6.96 17.42
C ARG A 674 -14.59 -7.08 18.12
N ILE A 675 -13.51 -6.56 17.53
CA ILE A 675 -12.19 -6.54 18.12
C ILE A 675 -12.23 -5.78 19.45
N LEU A 676 -12.80 -4.58 19.44
CA LEU A 676 -12.92 -3.77 20.66
C LEU A 676 -13.75 -4.48 21.74
N ALA A 677 -14.93 -4.98 21.39
CA ALA A 677 -15.80 -5.70 22.33
C ALA A 677 -15.14 -6.95 22.89
N TRP A 678 -14.37 -7.69 22.09
CA TRP A 678 -13.62 -8.88 22.51
C TRP A 678 -12.58 -8.53 23.59
N TYR A 679 -11.75 -7.52 23.34
CA TYR A 679 -10.77 -7.09 24.33
C TYR A 679 -11.43 -6.50 25.58
N GLU A 680 -12.51 -5.74 25.43
CA GLU A 680 -13.24 -5.20 26.57
C GLU A 680 -13.83 -6.30 27.49
N SER A 681 -14.33 -7.37 26.92
CA SER A 681 -14.94 -8.48 27.70
C SER A 681 -13.93 -9.31 28.48
N HIS A 682 -12.65 -9.34 28.05
CA HIS A 682 -11.64 -10.21 28.64
C HIS A 682 -10.55 -9.47 29.42
N LEU A 683 -10.40 -8.14 29.24
CA LEU A 683 -9.35 -7.33 29.92
C LEU A 683 -9.90 -6.42 31.02
N LYS A 684 -11.21 -6.36 31.23
CA LYS A 684 -11.85 -5.55 32.30
C LYS A 684 -11.77 -6.23 33.67
#